data_985429761d85af7d15e74f1eaf6dda5c
#
_entry.id   985429761d85af7d15e74f1eaf6dda5c
#
_cell.length_a   1.000
_cell.length_b   1.000
_cell.length_c   1.000
_cell.angle_alpha   90.00
_cell.angle_beta   90.00
_cell.angle_gamma   90.00
#
_symmetry.space_group_name_H-M   'P 1'
#
loop_
_entity.id
_entity.type
_entity.pdbx_description
1 polymer ?
#
loop_
_entity_poly.entity_id
_entity_poly.type
_entity_poly.pdbx_seq_one_letter_code
_entity_poly.pdbx_strand_id
1 'polypeptide(L)'
;MWFNDGIWWGNLWDTASSDFHIFRFNGPTSSWVDTRVATDTRANTHHDVLWDDKAKTLYVASYRFVNDGLPAEPNFPTTMRSYSYNSSTKTYTLLSSTQINNQRVEALTIDKDSTGRVWATWQQGNRIYLNVTGTDGRTWGTPFPHPASSSNVSVDDTSAVIAFDGNKMGVMWSRQVGDATDGMYWSYHVDGASDTAWTAPVTAVSGQRSGDDHMNLKWLDSASNGLVFAAIKTSFTSSSQPLIQLLKLSGTTWSVHTIATVAECPNRVIVLIDESTQRLRTFATYPKSSGTTNAGVCTSSGGAIYEKSSPLSNISFTTTKTARIVDADQYVHNVTSTKQNLNSAARGTASSGLLVLADVNATSRYWHYYDPSVGSGGGGGDTTAPTVTATSPAAGVTGVAVTANVTGTFSEPMNAATVTSSTFTLKAGTTAVPAAVMYSSTGNVATLNPGADLAPGTTYTATIKGGSGGVKDVAGNPLASDRTWTFTTAAAAGGTSETVTIPATADSYVSSGATTTNYGTSTMLGVDSSPLEVTYLKFNLSAYAGRTLESATLQLRSAGSGSTGMQNVKLVAVDSWTEPAITYDNKPALSTSVGTLGPTATNTNYSVPLTISGLTGELGQQLSLGIDSSSSDGLDLNSKEAGSTAAPKLVLTLKK
;
A
#
# COMPACT_ATOMS: atom_id res chain seq x y z
N MET A 1 1.92 -21.74 -9.46
CA MET A 1 2.63 -22.27 -8.27
C MET A 1 2.23 -21.51 -7.03
N TRP A 2 2.43 -22.08 -5.85
CA TRP A 2 2.18 -21.43 -4.56
C TRP A 2 3.12 -22.02 -3.49
N PHE A 3 3.28 -21.27 -2.40
CA PHE A 3 4.07 -21.69 -1.24
C PHE A 3 3.16 -21.73 -0.02
N ASN A 4 3.16 -22.84 0.69
CA ASN A 4 2.52 -22.95 1.99
C ASN A 4 3.19 -24.02 2.85
N ASP A 5 3.15 -23.81 4.15
CA ASP A 5 3.63 -24.79 5.15
C ASP A 5 5.10 -25.21 4.91
N GLY A 6 5.94 -24.25 4.51
CA GLY A 6 7.36 -24.47 4.22
C GLY A 6 7.66 -25.21 2.90
N ILE A 7 6.66 -25.40 2.05
CA ILE A 7 6.77 -26.22 0.84
C ILE A 7 6.30 -25.44 -0.38
N TRP A 8 7.01 -25.54 -1.49
CA TRP A 8 6.56 -25.12 -2.79
C TRP A 8 5.68 -26.20 -3.45
N TRP A 9 4.62 -25.75 -4.10
CA TRP A 9 3.66 -26.57 -4.80
C TRP A 9 3.44 -26.05 -6.22
N GLY A 10 3.15 -26.96 -7.14
CA GLY A 10 2.84 -26.64 -8.54
C GLY A 10 1.63 -27.40 -9.04
N ASN A 11 0.87 -26.78 -9.94
CA ASN A 11 -0.14 -27.42 -10.74
C ASN A 11 0.50 -27.75 -12.10
N LEU A 12 0.89 -29.00 -12.33
CA LEU A 12 1.70 -29.42 -13.47
C LEU A 12 1.03 -30.55 -14.21
N TRP A 13 1.34 -30.65 -15.50
CA TRP A 13 0.90 -31.77 -16.35
C TRP A 13 1.68 -33.04 -15.99
N ASP A 14 0.97 -34.11 -15.70
CA ASP A 14 1.55 -35.44 -15.58
C ASP A 14 1.41 -36.23 -16.89
N THR A 15 2.53 -36.61 -17.47
CA THR A 15 2.55 -37.37 -18.73
C THR A 15 2.11 -38.81 -18.57
N ALA A 16 2.17 -39.37 -17.37
CA ALA A 16 1.81 -40.76 -17.11
C ALA A 16 0.28 -40.95 -17.05
N SER A 17 -0.43 -40.02 -16.40
CA SER A 17 -1.89 -40.02 -16.32
C SER A 17 -2.56 -39.19 -17.43
N SER A 18 -1.79 -38.34 -18.11
CA SER A 18 -2.29 -37.38 -19.13
C SER A 18 -3.33 -36.40 -18.58
N ASP A 19 -3.04 -35.84 -17.42
CA ASP A 19 -3.87 -34.83 -16.76
C ASP A 19 -3.02 -33.91 -15.86
N PHE A 20 -3.63 -32.87 -15.28
CA PHE A 20 -2.96 -31.96 -14.39
C PHE A 20 -3.11 -32.38 -12.94
N HIS A 21 -1.99 -32.44 -12.23
CA HIS A 21 -1.94 -32.79 -10.82
C HIS A 21 -1.32 -31.69 -9.97
N ILE A 22 -1.58 -31.73 -8.66
CA ILE A 22 -0.81 -31.00 -7.65
C ILE A 22 0.48 -31.75 -7.41
N PHE A 23 1.62 -31.07 -7.62
CA PHE A 23 2.95 -31.58 -7.32
C PHE A 23 3.54 -30.87 -6.11
N ARG A 24 4.30 -31.60 -5.32
CA ARG A 24 5.08 -31.07 -4.22
C ARG A 24 6.55 -30.95 -4.63
N PHE A 25 7.14 -29.79 -4.40
CA PHE A 25 8.57 -29.60 -4.64
C PHE A 25 9.41 -30.13 -3.47
N ASN A 26 10.41 -30.92 -3.75
CA ASN A 26 11.41 -31.38 -2.81
C ASN A 26 12.68 -30.54 -3.00
N GLY A 27 12.87 -29.52 -2.15
CA GLY A 27 14.01 -28.60 -2.24
C GLY A 27 15.37 -29.29 -2.17
N PRO A 28 15.62 -30.21 -1.21
CA PRO A 28 16.91 -30.94 -1.09
C PRO A 28 17.30 -31.69 -2.35
N THR A 29 16.38 -32.29 -3.06
CA THR A 29 16.66 -33.08 -4.29
C THR A 29 16.36 -32.28 -5.56
N SER A 30 15.86 -31.03 -5.43
CA SER A 30 15.44 -30.19 -6.54
C SER A 30 14.53 -30.92 -7.54
N SER A 31 13.49 -31.59 -7.02
CA SER A 31 12.61 -32.45 -7.82
C SER A 31 11.14 -32.28 -7.44
N TRP A 32 10.25 -32.56 -8.39
CA TRP A 32 8.82 -32.56 -8.20
C TRP A 32 8.29 -33.95 -7.87
N VAL A 33 7.42 -34.04 -6.89
CA VAL A 33 6.77 -35.28 -6.46
C VAL A 33 5.27 -35.16 -6.72
N ASP A 34 4.73 -36.03 -7.56
CA ASP A 34 3.30 -36.09 -7.83
C ASP A 34 2.53 -36.53 -6.59
N THR A 35 1.50 -35.76 -6.22
CA THR A 35 0.59 -36.10 -5.11
C THR A 35 -0.59 -36.94 -5.55
N ARG A 36 -0.77 -37.15 -6.85
CA ARG A 36 -1.91 -37.82 -7.50
C ARG A 36 -3.25 -37.14 -7.24
N VAL A 37 -3.24 -35.87 -6.90
CA VAL A 37 -4.44 -35.05 -6.75
C VAL A 37 -4.69 -34.33 -8.07
N ALA A 38 -5.64 -34.84 -8.85
CA ALA A 38 -5.98 -34.27 -10.15
C ALA A 38 -6.67 -32.92 -10.03
N THR A 39 -6.27 -31.96 -10.87
CA THR A 39 -6.85 -30.62 -10.94
C THR A 39 -7.60 -30.37 -12.24
N ASP A 40 -7.19 -30.98 -13.34
CA ASP A 40 -7.93 -30.98 -14.60
C ASP A 40 -7.54 -32.23 -15.43
N THR A 41 -8.53 -32.91 -15.96
CA THR A 41 -8.34 -34.08 -16.82
C THR A 41 -8.30 -33.74 -18.31
N ARG A 42 -8.36 -32.47 -18.66
CA ARG A 42 -8.38 -31.97 -20.05
C ARG A 42 -6.98 -31.53 -20.48
N ALA A 43 -6.52 -32.00 -21.61
CA ALA A 43 -5.35 -31.45 -22.29
C ALA A 43 -5.64 -30.05 -22.85
N ASN A 44 -4.60 -29.27 -23.12
CA ASN A 44 -4.68 -27.91 -23.67
C ASN A 44 -5.53 -26.96 -22.79
N THR A 45 -5.38 -27.06 -21.48
CA THR A 45 -5.93 -26.12 -20.52
C THR A 45 -4.81 -25.29 -19.91
N HIS A 46 -5.12 -24.02 -19.65
CA HIS A 46 -4.29 -23.13 -18.85
C HIS A 46 -4.93 -22.97 -17.48
N HIS A 47 -4.12 -22.57 -16.50
CA HIS A 47 -4.56 -22.54 -15.13
C HIS A 47 -4.11 -21.26 -14.46
N ASP A 48 -5.02 -20.64 -13.70
CA ASP A 48 -4.67 -19.64 -12.72
C ASP A 48 -4.89 -20.20 -11.31
N VAL A 49 -3.92 -20.01 -10.42
CA VAL A 49 -3.87 -20.65 -9.11
C VAL A 49 -3.83 -19.60 -8.02
N LEU A 50 -4.69 -19.74 -7.02
CA LEU A 50 -4.75 -18.86 -5.86
C LEU A 50 -4.70 -19.69 -4.56
N TRP A 51 -3.71 -19.40 -3.72
CA TRP A 51 -3.63 -19.93 -2.37
C TRP A 51 -4.17 -18.93 -1.37
N ASP A 52 -5.15 -19.33 -0.59
CA ASP A 52 -5.67 -18.57 0.56
C ASP A 52 -5.08 -19.14 1.85
N ASP A 53 -4.09 -18.46 2.38
CA ASP A 53 -3.40 -18.91 3.59
C ASP A 53 -4.30 -18.86 4.82
N LYS A 54 -5.24 -17.93 4.89
CA LYS A 54 -6.17 -17.79 6.01
C LYS A 54 -7.20 -18.93 6.05
N ALA A 55 -7.77 -19.27 4.90
CA ALA A 55 -8.76 -20.36 4.79
C ALA A 55 -8.11 -21.72 4.56
N LYS A 56 -6.79 -21.80 4.39
CA LYS A 56 -6.06 -23.02 4.00
C LYS A 56 -6.70 -23.71 2.79
N THR A 57 -7.09 -22.90 1.82
CA THR A 57 -7.79 -23.34 0.62
C THR A 57 -7.01 -22.97 -0.63
N LEU A 58 -6.87 -23.94 -1.51
CA LEU A 58 -6.33 -23.74 -2.84
C LEU A 58 -7.49 -23.63 -3.83
N TYR A 59 -7.45 -22.63 -4.71
CA TYR A 59 -8.34 -22.46 -5.84
C TYR A 59 -7.54 -22.63 -7.12
N VAL A 60 -8.06 -23.47 -8.05
CA VAL A 60 -7.47 -23.71 -9.36
C VAL A 60 -8.53 -23.44 -10.40
N ALA A 61 -8.41 -22.33 -11.13
CA ALA A 61 -9.24 -22.01 -12.28
C ALA A 61 -8.60 -22.61 -13.52
N SER A 62 -9.34 -23.49 -14.20
CA SER A 62 -8.89 -24.22 -15.40
C SER A 62 -9.72 -23.80 -16.60
N TYR A 63 -9.10 -23.25 -17.62
CA TYR A 63 -9.78 -22.80 -18.84
C TYR A 63 -9.11 -23.37 -20.09
N ARG A 64 -9.93 -23.57 -21.14
CA ARG A 64 -9.42 -23.97 -22.46
C ARG A 64 -8.82 -22.73 -23.12
N PHE A 65 -7.56 -22.86 -23.50
CA PHE A 65 -6.85 -21.78 -24.17
C PHE A 65 -7.32 -21.62 -25.62
N VAL A 66 -7.63 -20.40 -26.04
CA VAL A 66 -7.77 -20.00 -27.45
C VAL A 66 -6.45 -19.36 -27.88
N ASN A 67 -6.02 -19.62 -29.11
CA ASN A 67 -4.78 -19.04 -29.60
C ASN A 67 -4.89 -17.50 -29.65
N ASP A 68 -3.73 -16.88 -29.45
CA ASP A 68 -3.47 -15.46 -29.55
C ASP A 68 -4.18 -14.82 -30.78
N GLY A 69 -4.86 -13.68 -30.55
CA GLY A 69 -5.62 -12.98 -31.58
C GLY A 69 -6.91 -13.65 -32.08
N LEU A 70 -7.35 -14.76 -31.50
CA LEU A 70 -8.60 -15.40 -31.86
C LEU A 70 -9.72 -15.05 -30.85
N PRO A 71 -10.98 -14.91 -31.32
CA PRO A 71 -12.08 -14.59 -30.44
C PRO A 71 -12.39 -15.74 -29.47
N ALA A 72 -12.91 -15.40 -28.29
CA ALA A 72 -13.42 -16.37 -27.34
C ALA A 72 -14.53 -17.26 -27.96
N GLU A 73 -14.47 -18.55 -27.70
CA GLU A 73 -15.38 -19.53 -28.26
C GLU A 73 -16.37 -20.07 -27.21
N PRO A 74 -17.67 -20.17 -27.48
CA PRO A 74 -18.65 -20.73 -26.56
C PRO A 74 -18.55 -22.26 -26.47
N ASN A 75 -19.22 -22.82 -25.46
CA ASN A 75 -19.33 -24.27 -25.20
C ASN A 75 -18.03 -24.94 -24.73
N PHE A 76 -17.16 -24.17 -24.09
CA PHE A 76 -15.96 -24.67 -23.43
C PHE A 76 -15.95 -24.24 -21.94
N PRO A 77 -16.46 -25.07 -21.02
CA PRO A 77 -16.54 -24.69 -19.61
C PRO A 77 -15.18 -24.36 -19.01
N THR A 78 -15.06 -23.18 -18.45
CA THR A 78 -14.00 -22.84 -17.49
C THR A 78 -14.46 -23.26 -16.11
N THR A 79 -13.67 -24.08 -15.42
CA THR A 79 -14.01 -24.61 -14.11
C THR A 79 -13.07 -24.10 -13.04
N MET A 80 -13.59 -23.87 -11.84
CA MET A 80 -12.80 -23.70 -10.65
C MET A 80 -12.94 -24.92 -9.75
N ARG A 81 -11.82 -25.50 -9.35
CA ARG A 81 -11.74 -26.48 -8.27
C ARG A 81 -11.16 -25.84 -7.04
N SER A 82 -11.75 -26.10 -5.89
CA SER A 82 -11.21 -25.70 -4.59
C SER A 82 -10.81 -26.92 -3.78
N TYR A 83 -9.70 -26.81 -3.05
CA TYR A 83 -9.13 -27.89 -2.24
C TYR A 83 -8.83 -27.38 -0.84
N SER A 84 -9.20 -28.18 0.19
CA SER A 84 -8.69 -27.98 1.54
C SER A 84 -7.29 -28.57 1.69
N TYR A 85 -6.48 -27.93 2.51
CA TYR A 85 -5.15 -28.40 2.84
C TYR A 85 -5.09 -28.94 4.26
N ASN A 86 -4.51 -30.13 4.42
CA ASN A 86 -4.22 -30.73 5.72
C ASN A 86 -2.73 -30.61 6.02
N SER A 87 -2.38 -29.78 7.00
CA SER A 87 -0.97 -29.51 7.37
C SER A 87 -0.28 -30.69 8.03
N SER A 88 -1.02 -31.59 8.70
CA SER A 88 -0.43 -32.78 9.35
C SER A 88 0.00 -33.84 8.32
N THR A 89 -0.79 -34.05 7.28
CA THR A 89 -0.52 -35.06 6.24
C THR A 89 0.11 -34.46 4.98
N LYS A 90 0.15 -33.10 4.87
CA LYS A 90 0.63 -32.39 3.68
C LYS A 90 -0.13 -32.81 2.41
N THR A 91 -1.46 -32.88 2.50
CA THR A 91 -2.34 -33.34 1.41
C THR A 91 -3.42 -32.33 1.10
N TYR A 92 -3.86 -32.35 -0.16
CA TYR A 92 -4.98 -31.58 -0.65
C TYR A 92 -6.19 -32.49 -0.87
N THR A 93 -7.38 -32.04 -0.50
CA THR A 93 -8.66 -32.76 -0.71
C THR A 93 -9.64 -31.84 -1.43
N LEU A 94 -10.22 -32.34 -2.53
CA LEU A 94 -11.20 -31.60 -3.32
C LEU A 94 -12.43 -31.25 -2.47
N LEU A 95 -12.79 -29.97 -2.45
CA LEU A 95 -13.99 -29.45 -1.80
C LEU A 95 -15.13 -29.19 -2.77
N SER A 96 -14.83 -28.61 -3.93
CA SER A 96 -15.83 -28.28 -4.95
C SER A 96 -15.23 -28.22 -6.34
N SER A 97 -16.09 -28.42 -7.34
CA SER A 97 -15.79 -28.17 -8.74
C SER A 97 -17.00 -27.44 -9.34
N THR A 98 -16.82 -26.18 -9.72
CA THR A 98 -17.88 -25.27 -10.16
C THR A 98 -17.48 -24.54 -11.43
N GLN A 99 -18.47 -24.09 -12.21
CA GLN A 99 -18.22 -23.43 -13.49
C GLN A 99 -18.14 -21.91 -13.31
N ILE A 100 -17.08 -21.29 -13.85
CA ILE A 100 -16.89 -19.83 -13.88
C ILE A 100 -17.63 -19.21 -15.05
N ASN A 101 -17.40 -19.76 -16.25
CA ASN A 101 -18.03 -19.36 -17.50
C ASN A 101 -18.10 -20.56 -18.47
N ASN A 102 -18.67 -20.37 -19.64
CA ASN A 102 -18.75 -21.41 -20.70
C ASN A 102 -18.03 -20.92 -21.97
N GLN A 103 -16.78 -20.46 -21.82
CA GLN A 103 -16.00 -19.88 -22.89
C GLN A 103 -14.59 -20.48 -22.93
N ARG A 104 -14.06 -20.67 -24.16
CA ARG A 104 -12.64 -20.84 -24.41
C ARG A 104 -12.04 -19.43 -24.55
N VAL A 105 -11.03 -19.10 -23.78
CA VAL A 105 -10.47 -17.76 -23.67
C VAL A 105 -8.96 -17.80 -23.75
N GLU A 106 -8.34 -16.68 -24.09
CA GLU A 106 -6.89 -16.58 -24.13
C GLU A 106 -6.29 -16.54 -22.73
N ALA A 107 -6.80 -15.68 -21.87
CA ALA A 107 -6.37 -15.56 -20.49
C ALA A 107 -7.58 -15.45 -19.55
N LEU A 108 -7.45 -16.03 -18.37
CA LEU A 108 -8.39 -15.86 -17.27
C LEU A 108 -7.60 -15.82 -15.97
N THR A 109 -7.88 -14.84 -15.13
CA THR A 109 -7.26 -14.71 -13.80
C THR A 109 -8.29 -14.65 -12.70
N ILE A 110 -7.92 -15.14 -11.51
CA ILE A 110 -8.76 -15.09 -10.32
C ILE A 110 -8.03 -14.42 -9.16
N ASP A 111 -8.77 -13.75 -8.29
CA ASP A 111 -8.27 -13.33 -6.98
C ASP A 111 -9.42 -13.27 -5.98
N LYS A 112 -9.09 -13.12 -4.68
CA LYS A 112 -10.07 -13.18 -3.59
C LYS A 112 -10.13 -11.88 -2.82
N ASP A 113 -11.33 -11.33 -2.67
CA ASP A 113 -11.57 -10.11 -1.91
C ASP A 113 -11.58 -10.34 -0.39
N SER A 114 -11.59 -9.26 0.39
CA SER A 114 -11.57 -9.30 1.85
C SER A 114 -12.84 -9.88 2.47
N THR A 115 -13.95 -9.93 1.73
CA THR A 115 -15.23 -10.52 2.16
C THR A 115 -15.28 -12.03 1.94
N GLY A 116 -14.27 -12.59 1.28
CA GLY A 116 -14.16 -14.02 1.01
C GLY A 116 -14.66 -14.47 -0.36
N ARG A 117 -15.06 -13.53 -1.21
CA ARG A 117 -15.55 -13.81 -2.56
C ARG A 117 -14.39 -13.94 -3.54
N VAL A 118 -14.45 -14.90 -4.44
CA VAL A 118 -13.48 -15.08 -5.52
C VAL A 118 -14.01 -14.40 -6.79
N TRP A 119 -13.18 -13.55 -7.37
CA TRP A 119 -13.43 -12.84 -8.61
C TRP A 119 -12.65 -13.48 -9.75
N ALA A 120 -13.24 -13.50 -10.93
CA ALA A 120 -12.59 -13.92 -12.17
C ALA A 120 -12.78 -12.86 -13.25
N THR A 121 -11.76 -12.68 -14.12
CA THR A 121 -11.83 -11.78 -15.27
C THR A 121 -11.25 -12.44 -16.52
N TRP A 122 -11.83 -12.11 -17.68
CA TRP A 122 -11.39 -12.55 -19.01
C TRP A 122 -11.90 -11.61 -20.10
N GLN A 123 -11.28 -11.68 -21.25
CA GLN A 123 -11.76 -11.01 -22.46
C GLN A 123 -12.76 -11.90 -23.20
N GLN A 124 -13.88 -11.32 -23.68
CA GLN A 124 -14.88 -12.00 -24.49
C GLN A 124 -15.57 -11.03 -25.44
N GLY A 125 -15.53 -11.31 -26.74
CA GLY A 125 -16.00 -10.41 -27.77
C GLY A 125 -15.18 -9.13 -27.80
N ASN A 126 -15.81 -7.99 -27.60
CA ASN A 126 -15.14 -6.69 -27.51
C ASN A 126 -15.16 -6.10 -26.09
N ARG A 127 -15.29 -6.95 -25.06
CA ARG A 127 -15.41 -6.50 -23.67
C ARG A 127 -14.58 -7.35 -22.70
N ILE A 128 -14.27 -6.77 -21.58
CA ILE A 128 -13.78 -7.48 -20.41
C ILE A 128 -14.98 -7.94 -19.61
N TYR A 129 -15.00 -9.23 -19.27
CA TYR A 129 -16.02 -9.87 -18.46
C TYR A 129 -15.50 -10.18 -17.06
N LEU A 130 -16.44 -10.23 -16.14
CA LEU A 130 -16.26 -10.58 -14.76
C LEU A 130 -17.25 -11.66 -14.34
N ASN A 131 -16.86 -12.45 -13.36
CA ASN A 131 -17.78 -13.23 -12.55
C ASN A 131 -17.26 -13.22 -11.11
N VAL A 132 -18.15 -13.41 -10.14
CA VAL A 132 -17.81 -13.41 -8.73
C VAL A 132 -18.63 -14.43 -7.96
N THR A 133 -18.02 -15.04 -6.95
CA THR A 133 -18.71 -16.00 -6.10
C THR A 133 -19.50 -15.29 -4.99
N GLY A 134 -20.37 -16.03 -4.30
CA GLY A 134 -20.80 -15.69 -2.95
C GLY A 134 -19.65 -15.70 -1.95
N THR A 135 -19.93 -15.33 -0.70
CA THR A 135 -18.94 -15.31 0.41
C THR A 135 -18.43 -16.70 0.79
N ASP A 136 -19.03 -17.76 0.24
CA ASP A 136 -18.54 -19.14 0.35
C ASP A 136 -17.28 -19.39 -0.51
N GLY A 137 -16.92 -18.44 -1.39
CA GLY A 137 -15.81 -18.55 -2.33
C GLY A 137 -15.96 -19.65 -3.39
N ARG A 138 -17.16 -20.15 -3.64
CA ARG A 138 -17.41 -21.35 -4.48
C ARG A 138 -18.62 -21.26 -5.38
N THR A 139 -19.70 -20.64 -4.94
CA THR A 139 -20.94 -20.50 -5.70
C THR A 139 -20.83 -19.28 -6.61
N TRP A 140 -20.59 -19.51 -7.91
CA TRP A 140 -20.44 -18.45 -8.90
C TRP A 140 -21.77 -17.80 -9.26
N GLY A 141 -21.74 -16.48 -9.45
CA GLY A 141 -22.82 -15.71 -10.02
C GLY A 141 -22.94 -15.87 -11.54
N THR A 142 -23.68 -14.97 -12.16
CA THR A 142 -23.79 -14.90 -13.63
C THR A 142 -22.69 -13.97 -14.17
N PRO A 143 -21.92 -14.38 -15.19
CA PRO A 143 -20.95 -13.51 -15.83
C PRO A 143 -21.56 -12.21 -16.35
N PHE A 144 -20.86 -11.10 -16.16
CA PHE A 144 -21.28 -9.77 -16.61
C PHE A 144 -20.10 -9.00 -17.20
N PRO A 145 -20.35 -8.08 -18.17
CA PRO A 145 -19.30 -7.23 -18.71
C PRO A 145 -18.86 -6.21 -17.65
N HIS A 146 -17.56 -5.92 -17.59
CA HIS A 146 -17.02 -4.88 -16.73
C HIS A 146 -17.67 -3.52 -17.05
N PRO A 147 -18.31 -2.82 -16.09
CA PRO A 147 -19.12 -1.63 -16.39
C PRO A 147 -18.32 -0.47 -16.99
N ALA A 148 -17.06 -0.36 -16.58
CA ALA A 148 -16.17 0.72 -17.04
C ALA A 148 -15.38 0.36 -18.30
N SER A 149 -15.45 -0.88 -18.82
CA SER A 149 -14.75 -1.23 -20.05
C SER A 149 -15.45 -0.65 -21.27
N SER A 150 -14.66 -0.10 -22.19
CA SER A 150 -15.22 0.31 -23.48
C SER A 150 -15.52 -0.90 -24.35
N SER A 151 -16.49 -0.77 -25.25
CA SER A 151 -16.78 -1.78 -26.29
C SER A 151 -15.71 -1.81 -27.41
N ASN A 152 -14.57 -1.15 -27.21
CA ASN A 152 -13.50 -1.02 -28.19
C ASN A 152 -12.23 -1.77 -27.76
N VAL A 153 -12.39 -2.85 -27.01
CA VAL A 153 -11.35 -3.84 -26.67
C VAL A 153 -11.26 -4.84 -27.83
N SER A 154 -10.08 -5.22 -28.26
CA SER A 154 -9.87 -6.19 -29.33
C SER A 154 -9.99 -7.64 -28.84
N VAL A 155 -9.99 -8.60 -29.75
CA VAL A 155 -9.96 -10.03 -29.40
C VAL A 155 -8.62 -10.47 -28.84
N ASP A 156 -7.57 -9.70 -29.11
CA ASP A 156 -6.18 -9.87 -28.67
C ASP A 156 -5.89 -9.16 -27.33
N ASP A 157 -6.93 -8.70 -26.64
CA ASP A 157 -6.79 -8.03 -25.36
C ASP A 157 -7.02 -8.99 -24.20
N THR A 158 -6.35 -8.73 -23.09
CA THR A 158 -6.46 -9.52 -21.88
C THR A 158 -6.80 -8.68 -20.66
N SER A 159 -7.11 -9.34 -19.56
CA SER A 159 -7.34 -8.69 -18.28
C SER A 159 -6.78 -9.51 -17.12
N ALA A 160 -6.44 -8.81 -16.03
CA ALA A 160 -6.03 -9.43 -14.79
C ALA A 160 -6.70 -8.77 -13.59
N VAL A 161 -7.10 -9.59 -12.63
CA VAL A 161 -7.71 -9.16 -11.36
C VAL A 161 -6.72 -9.31 -10.22
N ILE A 162 -6.77 -8.38 -9.25
CA ILE A 162 -5.94 -8.41 -8.06
C ILE A 162 -6.65 -7.77 -6.88
N ALA A 163 -6.65 -8.45 -5.74
CA ALA A 163 -7.04 -7.88 -4.46
C ALA A 163 -5.91 -6.97 -3.94
N PHE A 164 -6.25 -5.77 -3.45
CA PHE A 164 -5.25 -4.82 -2.97
C PHE A 164 -5.83 -3.87 -1.92
N ASP A 165 -4.95 -3.18 -1.20
CA ASP A 165 -5.29 -2.15 -0.20
C ASP A 165 -6.29 -2.62 0.87
N GLY A 166 -6.28 -3.93 1.14
CA GLY A 166 -7.04 -4.58 2.21
C GLY A 166 -8.55 -4.73 1.99
N ASN A 167 -9.17 -3.93 1.10
CA ASN A 167 -10.60 -3.95 0.86
C ASN A 167 -11.00 -3.55 -0.58
N LYS A 168 -10.11 -3.74 -1.53
CA LYS A 168 -10.36 -3.38 -2.93
C LYS A 168 -10.01 -4.52 -3.87
N MET A 169 -10.79 -4.64 -4.93
CA MET A 169 -10.56 -5.54 -6.06
C MET A 169 -10.27 -4.71 -7.31
N GLY A 170 -9.06 -4.79 -7.82
CA GLY A 170 -8.65 -4.07 -9.02
C GLY A 170 -8.69 -4.95 -10.26
N VAL A 171 -9.01 -4.37 -11.40
CA VAL A 171 -8.89 -4.99 -12.72
C VAL A 171 -8.06 -4.10 -13.63
N MET A 172 -7.02 -4.67 -14.20
CA MET A 172 -6.25 -4.08 -15.30
C MET A 172 -6.62 -4.80 -16.60
N TRP A 173 -6.71 -4.05 -17.70
CA TRP A 173 -6.90 -4.63 -19.02
C TRP A 173 -6.09 -3.90 -20.06
N SER A 174 -5.70 -4.63 -21.10
CA SER A 174 -5.08 -4.07 -22.31
C SER A 174 -6.14 -3.54 -23.27
N ARG A 175 -5.71 -2.64 -24.14
CA ARG A 175 -6.46 -2.17 -25.29
C ARG A 175 -5.50 -2.00 -26.45
N GLN A 176 -5.71 -2.77 -27.50
CA GLN A 176 -4.85 -2.88 -28.70
C GLN A 176 -5.72 -2.76 -29.96
N VAL A 177 -6.15 -1.55 -30.28
CA VAL A 177 -6.99 -1.29 -31.44
C VAL A 177 -6.24 -0.54 -32.55
N GLY A 178 -4.94 -0.25 -32.33
CA GLY A 178 -4.03 0.35 -33.31
C GLY A 178 -4.07 1.86 -33.37
N ASP A 179 -4.59 2.54 -32.34
CA ASP A 179 -4.70 4.00 -32.27
C ASP A 179 -3.99 4.60 -31.04
N ALA A 180 -4.09 5.91 -30.88
CA ALA A 180 -3.44 6.66 -29.79
C ALA A 180 -4.01 6.30 -28.39
N THR A 181 -5.08 5.55 -28.31
CA THR A 181 -5.71 5.10 -27.06
C THR A 181 -5.34 3.65 -26.71
N ASP A 182 -4.43 3.01 -27.47
CA ASP A 182 -3.84 1.75 -27.03
C ASP A 182 -3.16 1.93 -25.67
N GLY A 183 -3.15 0.91 -24.85
CA GLY A 183 -2.51 0.99 -23.55
C GLY A 183 -3.05 0.04 -22.50
N MET A 184 -2.77 0.36 -21.25
CA MET A 184 -3.28 -0.35 -20.08
C MET A 184 -4.22 0.54 -19.29
N TYR A 185 -5.36 0.01 -18.93
CA TYR A 185 -6.43 0.67 -18.20
C TYR A 185 -6.69 -0.03 -16.87
N TRP A 186 -7.09 0.74 -15.88
CA TRP A 186 -7.30 0.28 -14.53
C TRP A 186 -8.61 0.79 -13.96
N SER A 187 -9.34 -0.06 -13.26
CA SER A 187 -10.49 0.28 -12.44
C SER A 187 -10.51 -0.60 -11.20
N TYR A 188 -11.18 -0.17 -10.14
CA TYR A 188 -11.34 -1.01 -8.96
C TYR A 188 -12.75 -0.94 -8.37
N HIS A 189 -13.10 -2.00 -7.68
CA HIS A 189 -14.29 -2.19 -6.88
C HIS A 189 -13.93 -2.13 -5.39
N VAL A 190 -14.79 -1.56 -4.56
CA VAL A 190 -14.64 -1.59 -3.10
C VAL A 190 -15.43 -2.78 -2.56
N ASP A 191 -14.79 -3.61 -1.77
CA ASP A 191 -15.36 -4.82 -1.22
C ASP A 191 -16.64 -4.54 -0.45
N GLY A 192 -17.67 -5.36 -0.67
CA GLY A 192 -19.00 -5.20 -0.08
C GLY A 192 -19.95 -4.24 -0.82
N ALA A 193 -19.46 -3.47 -1.79
CA ALA A 193 -20.33 -2.72 -2.69
C ALA A 193 -21.05 -3.63 -3.70
N SER A 194 -21.97 -3.10 -4.51
CA SER A 194 -22.60 -3.85 -5.61
C SER A 194 -21.55 -4.34 -6.61
N ASP A 195 -21.66 -5.56 -7.11
CA ASP A 195 -20.71 -6.19 -8.03
C ASP A 195 -20.44 -5.36 -9.30
N THR A 196 -21.38 -4.50 -9.66
CA THR A 196 -21.26 -3.57 -10.80
C THR A 196 -20.79 -2.17 -10.42
N ALA A 197 -20.50 -1.90 -9.14
CA ALA A 197 -20.01 -0.61 -8.67
C ALA A 197 -18.47 -0.55 -8.78
N TRP A 198 -17.99 -0.03 -9.91
CA TRP A 198 -16.57 0.13 -10.22
C TRP A 198 -16.23 1.61 -10.42
N THR A 199 -15.00 1.98 -10.10
CA THR A 199 -14.50 3.33 -10.38
C THR A 199 -14.44 3.59 -11.89
N ALA A 200 -14.47 4.86 -12.29
CA ALA A 200 -14.18 5.23 -13.67
C ALA A 200 -12.77 4.73 -14.06
N PRO A 201 -12.56 4.26 -15.30
CA PRO A 201 -11.26 3.78 -15.74
C PRO A 201 -10.19 4.89 -15.65
N VAL A 202 -9.04 4.53 -15.11
CA VAL A 202 -7.83 5.35 -15.13
C VAL A 202 -6.86 4.75 -16.13
N THR A 203 -6.26 5.59 -16.96
CA THR A 203 -5.20 5.18 -17.89
C THR A 203 -3.90 5.02 -17.13
N ALA A 204 -3.36 3.79 -17.09
CA ALA A 204 -2.06 3.51 -16.49
C ALA A 204 -0.90 3.86 -17.44
N VAL A 205 -1.06 3.54 -18.71
CA VAL A 205 -0.18 3.98 -19.81
C VAL A 205 -0.99 4.01 -21.10
N SER A 206 -0.75 4.97 -21.98
CA SER A 206 -1.39 5.03 -23.31
C SER A 206 -0.48 5.60 -24.38
N GLY A 207 -0.84 5.33 -25.61
CA GLY A 207 -0.16 5.71 -26.84
C GLY A 207 -0.16 4.54 -27.82
N GLN A 208 -0.13 4.82 -29.11
CA GLN A 208 -0.14 3.77 -30.11
C GLN A 208 0.93 2.69 -29.81
N ARG A 209 0.53 1.42 -29.72
CA ARG A 209 1.37 0.28 -29.38
C ARG A 209 1.89 0.23 -27.94
N SER A 210 1.39 1.04 -27.01
CA SER A 210 1.83 1.01 -25.61
C SER A 210 1.19 -0.10 -24.76
N GLY A 211 0.24 -0.86 -25.31
CA GLY A 211 -0.35 -2.04 -24.71
C GLY A 211 -0.08 -3.30 -25.52
N ASP A 212 -0.19 -4.45 -24.89
CA ASP A 212 -0.09 -5.80 -25.44
C ASP A 212 -0.89 -6.74 -24.53
N ASP A 213 -1.10 -7.98 -24.93
CA ASP A 213 -1.88 -8.98 -24.20
C ASP A 213 -1.21 -9.57 -22.94
N HIS A 214 0.05 -9.20 -22.69
CA HIS A 214 0.82 -9.75 -21.58
C HIS A 214 0.87 -8.80 -20.38
N MET A 215 0.37 -9.25 -19.24
CA MET A 215 0.46 -8.55 -17.96
C MET A 215 0.58 -9.51 -16.79
N ASN A 216 1.28 -9.08 -15.74
CA ASN A 216 1.40 -9.80 -14.48
C ASN A 216 1.36 -8.81 -13.32
N LEU A 217 0.40 -8.97 -12.42
CA LEU A 217 0.13 -8.03 -11.32
C LEU A 217 0.63 -8.56 -9.98
N LYS A 218 1.09 -7.65 -9.14
CA LYS A 218 1.46 -7.87 -7.75
C LYS A 218 1.00 -6.71 -6.87
N TRP A 219 0.73 -7.00 -5.62
CA TRP A 219 0.42 -6.00 -4.61
C TRP A 219 1.39 -6.10 -3.44
N LEU A 220 1.88 -4.95 -2.96
CA LEU A 220 2.74 -4.85 -1.78
C LEU A 220 1.89 -4.47 -0.56
N ASP A 221 1.65 -5.45 0.30
CA ASP A 221 0.85 -5.33 1.52
C ASP A 221 1.38 -4.37 2.55
N SER A 222 2.68 -4.36 2.71
CA SER A 222 3.36 -3.57 3.74
C SER A 222 3.35 -2.06 3.46
N ALA A 223 2.85 -1.66 2.28
CA ALA A 223 2.76 -0.26 1.91
C ALA A 223 1.40 0.33 2.30
N SER A 224 1.41 1.39 3.09
CA SER A 224 0.22 2.10 3.58
C SER A 224 -0.66 2.75 2.50
N ASN A 225 -0.28 2.70 1.23
CA ASN A 225 -0.95 3.36 0.11
C ASN A 225 -1.31 2.41 -1.05
N GLY A 226 -1.48 1.12 -0.78
CA GLY A 226 -1.96 0.16 -1.76
C GLY A 226 -1.14 0.07 -3.03
N LEU A 227 0.19 -0.12 -2.92
CA LEU A 227 1.08 -0.20 -4.08
C LEU A 227 0.77 -1.44 -4.92
N VAL A 228 0.29 -1.23 -6.14
CA VAL A 228 0.14 -2.28 -7.15
C VAL A 228 1.24 -2.14 -8.20
N PHE A 229 1.83 -3.26 -8.57
CA PHE A 229 2.83 -3.37 -9.64
C PHE A 229 2.27 -4.23 -10.76
N ALA A 230 2.42 -3.76 -12.00
CA ALA A 230 2.08 -4.52 -13.19
C ALA A 230 3.28 -4.57 -14.13
N ALA A 231 3.83 -5.76 -14.35
CA ALA A 231 4.76 -5.98 -15.45
C ALA A 231 3.95 -6.21 -16.71
N ILE A 232 4.21 -5.42 -17.75
CA ILE A 232 3.47 -5.45 -19.01
C ILE A 232 4.43 -5.54 -20.19
N LYS A 233 3.94 -6.07 -21.29
CA LYS A 233 4.58 -5.97 -22.60
C LYS A 233 3.93 -4.85 -23.41
N THR A 234 4.66 -4.30 -24.36
CA THR A 234 4.18 -3.37 -25.37
C THR A 234 4.33 -3.98 -26.76
N SER A 235 3.66 -3.42 -27.75
CA SER A 235 3.80 -3.81 -29.16
C SER A 235 4.77 -2.90 -29.94
N PHE A 236 5.67 -2.20 -29.25
CA PHE A 236 6.70 -1.37 -29.90
C PHE A 236 7.68 -2.19 -30.71
N THR A 237 8.19 -1.60 -31.80
CA THR A 237 9.08 -2.27 -32.77
C THR A 237 10.43 -1.60 -32.96
N SER A 238 10.62 -0.36 -32.51
CA SER A 238 11.90 0.33 -32.63
C SER A 238 12.85 -0.06 -31.50
N SER A 239 14.09 -0.34 -31.80
CA SER A 239 15.09 -0.94 -30.89
C SER A 239 15.26 -0.23 -29.53
N SER A 240 15.17 1.10 -29.51
CA SER A 240 15.31 1.90 -28.27
C SER A 240 14.01 2.02 -27.45
N GLN A 241 12.87 1.61 -28.00
CA GLN A 241 11.60 1.68 -27.29
C GLN A 241 11.49 0.59 -26.22
N PRO A 242 10.76 0.85 -25.12
CA PRO A 242 10.56 -0.12 -24.07
C PRO A 242 9.62 -1.25 -24.53
N LEU A 243 10.10 -2.48 -24.59
CA LEU A 243 9.26 -3.64 -24.89
C LEU A 243 8.58 -4.20 -23.65
N ILE A 244 9.30 -4.21 -22.54
CA ILE A 244 8.74 -4.59 -21.22
C ILE A 244 8.82 -3.40 -20.28
N GLN A 245 7.70 -3.09 -19.64
CA GLN A 245 7.56 -2.01 -18.65
C GLN A 245 7.04 -2.53 -17.32
N LEU A 246 7.38 -1.84 -16.25
CA LEU A 246 6.74 -1.95 -14.96
C LEU A 246 5.89 -0.70 -14.73
N LEU A 247 4.62 -0.90 -14.51
CA LEU A 247 3.69 0.12 -14.04
C LEU A 247 3.59 0.02 -12.52
N LYS A 248 3.60 1.15 -11.83
CA LYS A 248 3.44 1.23 -10.36
C LYS A 248 2.32 2.18 -10.02
N LEU A 249 1.29 1.67 -9.35
CA LEU A 249 0.24 2.48 -8.74
C LEU A 249 0.69 2.93 -7.34
N SER A 250 0.56 4.22 -7.06
CA SER A 250 0.74 4.80 -5.73
C SER A 250 -0.40 5.78 -5.46
N GLY A 251 -1.27 5.45 -4.52
CA GLY A 251 -2.55 6.15 -4.36
C GLY A 251 -3.42 6.02 -5.62
N THR A 252 -3.58 7.10 -6.36
CA THR A 252 -4.35 7.13 -7.62
C THR A 252 -3.48 7.32 -8.87
N THR A 253 -2.17 7.42 -8.72
CA THR A 253 -1.25 7.79 -9.80
C THR A 253 -0.42 6.58 -10.24
N TRP A 254 -0.36 6.37 -11.55
CA TRP A 254 0.51 5.39 -12.17
C TRP A 254 1.83 6.03 -12.61
N SER A 255 2.94 5.35 -12.35
CA SER A 255 4.26 5.66 -12.92
C SER A 255 4.77 4.51 -13.76
N VAL A 256 5.61 4.81 -14.77
CA VAL A 256 6.09 3.86 -15.76
C VAL A 256 7.61 3.75 -15.67
N HIS A 257 8.11 2.52 -15.62
CA HIS A 257 9.54 2.22 -15.56
C HIS A 257 9.90 1.19 -16.64
N THR A 258 10.92 1.47 -17.44
CA THR A 258 11.40 0.52 -18.46
C THR A 258 12.15 -0.63 -17.80
N ILE A 259 11.72 -1.88 -18.06
CA ILE A 259 12.45 -3.09 -17.65
C ILE A 259 13.44 -3.49 -18.75
N ALA A 260 12.97 -3.55 -19.99
CA ALA A 260 13.80 -3.93 -21.12
C ALA A 260 13.29 -3.31 -22.43
N THR A 261 14.22 -3.04 -23.35
CA THR A 261 13.92 -2.47 -24.67
C THR A 261 13.69 -3.53 -25.73
N VAL A 262 13.15 -3.12 -26.87
CA VAL A 262 13.00 -4.00 -28.04
C VAL A 262 14.34 -4.60 -28.49
N ALA A 263 15.45 -3.87 -28.37
CA ALA A 263 16.79 -4.38 -28.70
C ALA A 263 17.21 -5.60 -27.86
N GLU A 264 16.65 -5.76 -26.66
CA GLU A 264 16.95 -6.91 -25.79
C GLU A 264 16.03 -8.11 -26.09
N CYS A 265 14.99 -7.93 -26.89
CA CYS A 265 14.02 -8.95 -27.29
C CYS A 265 13.43 -9.78 -26.16
N PRO A 266 12.92 -9.21 -25.06
CA PRO A 266 12.23 -9.96 -24.02
C PRO A 266 10.81 -10.36 -24.47
N ASN A 267 10.29 -11.42 -23.84
CA ASN A 267 8.89 -11.83 -23.98
C ASN A 267 8.37 -12.44 -22.68
N ARG A 268 7.04 -12.45 -22.47
CA ARG A 268 6.32 -13.14 -21.38
C ARG A 268 6.90 -12.86 -20.00
N VAL A 269 6.71 -11.63 -19.54
CA VAL A 269 7.25 -11.15 -18.27
C VAL A 269 6.37 -11.52 -17.08
N ILE A 270 6.99 -11.84 -15.95
CA ILE A 270 6.37 -11.81 -14.62
C ILE A 270 7.15 -10.87 -13.69
N VAL A 271 6.46 -10.37 -12.66
CA VAL A 271 7.07 -9.63 -11.56
C VAL A 271 6.80 -10.36 -10.23
N LEU A 272 7.82 -10.43 -9.37
CA LEU A 272 7.73 -10.91 -8.00
C LEU A 272 8.18 -9.82 -7.05
N ILE A 273 7.57 -9.76 -5.88
CA ILE A 273 8.00 -8.90 -4.78
C ILE A 273 8.69 -9.79 -3.76
N ASP A 274 9.95 -9.50 -3.47
CA ASP A 274 10.71 -10.11 -2.40
C ASP A 274 10.71 -9.13 -1.21
N GLU A 275 9.87 -9.40 -0.22
CA GLU A 275 9.66 -8.47 0.89
C GLU A 275 10.84 -8.43 1.85
N SER A 276 11.55 -9.54 2.03
CA SER A 276 12.70 -9.59 2.94
C SER A 276 13.88 -8.74 2.46
N THR A 277 14.09 -8.65 1.14
CA THR A 277 15.15 -7.85 0.54
C THR A 277 14.65 -6.53 -0.04
N GLN A 278 13.36 -6.22 0.10
CA GLN A 278 12.71 -5.02 -0.44
C GLN A 278 13.01 -4.82 -1.93
N ARG A 279 12.88 -5.88 -2.72
CA ARG A 279 13.21 -5.87 -4.16
C ARG A 279 12.05 -6.33 -5.01
N LEU A 280 11.96 -5.71 -6.17
CA LEU A 280 11.23 -6.24 -7.32
C LEU A 280 12.18 -7.15 -8.10
N ARG A 281 11.68 -8.33 -8.48
CA ARG A 281 12.36 -9.28 -9.34
C ARG A 281 11.49 -9.53 -10.56
N THR A 282 12.00 -9.26 -11.74
CA THR A 282 11.29 -9.49 -12.99
C THR A 282 11.97 -10.61 -13.75
N PHE A 283 11.18 -11.53 -14.26
CA PHE A 283 11.65 -12.66 -15.06
C PHE A 283 10.97 -12.59 -16.42
N ALA A 284 11.73 -12.78 -17.45
CA ALA A 284 11.21 -12.82 -18.82
C ALA A 284 12.03 -13.79 -19.66
N THR A 285 11.43 -14.24 -20.75
CA THR A 285 12.13 -15.00 -21.77
C THR A 285 12.98 -14.04 -22.61
N TYR A 286 14.23 -14.38 -22.82
CA TYR A 286 15.15 -13.67 -23.72
C TYR A 286 15.76 -14.64 -24.73
N PRO A 287 16.21 -14.16 -25.92
CA PRO A 287 16.94 -14.99 -26.86
C PRO A 287 18.17 -15.61 -26.16
N LYS A 288 18.44 -16.86 -26.46
CA LYS A 288 19.68 -17.52 -26.04
C LYS A 288 20.88 -16.81 -26.69
N SER A 289 21.92 -16.55 -25.93
CA SER A 289 23.06 -15.67 -26.17
C SER A 289 23.86 -15.90 -27.46
N SER A 290 23.30 -15.97 -28.61
CA SER A 290 23.98 -15.90 -29.89
C SER A 290 23.03 -15.74 -31.09
N GLY A 291 21.76 -15.52 -30.83
CA GLY A 291 20.79 -15.19 -31.88
C GLY A 291 21.03 -13.78 -32.37
N THR A 292 21.31 -13.61 -33.64
CA THR A 292 21.29 -12.32 -34.32
C THR A 292 19.91 -11.71 -34.14
N THR A 293 19.78 -10.75 -33.23
CA THR A 293 18.62 -9.88 -33.18
C THR A 293 18.61 -9.04 -34.44
N ASN A 294 17.65 -9.23 -35.33
CA ASN A 294 17.41 -8.26 -36.38
C ASN A 294 17.05 -6.93 -35.73
N ALA A 295 17.84 -5.91 -36.01
CA ALA A 295 17.61 -4.57 -35.50
C ALA A 295 16.14 -4.15 -35.75
N GLY A 296 15.36 -4.02 -34.67
CA GLY A 296 14.01 -3.47 -34.71
C GLY A 296 12.85 -4.44 -34.61
N VAL A 297 13.01 -5.77 -34.75
CA VAL A 297 11.94 -6.75 -34.61
C VAL A 297 12.45 -8.01 -33.93
N CYS A 298 11.80 -8.42 -32.85
CA CYS A 298 12.10 -9.67 -32.18
C CYS A 298 11.50 -10.85 -32.95
N THR A 299 12.33 -11.65 -33.58
CA THR A 299 11.89 -12.80 -34.40
C THR A 299 11.92 -14.14 -33.65
N SER A 300 12.53 -14.22 -32.47
CA SER A 300 12.57 -15.43 -31.65
C SER A 300 11.81 -15.23 -30.35
N SER A 301 10.87 -16.13 -30.06
CA SER A 301 10.01 -16.06 -28.87
C SER A 301 10.51 -16.90 -27.71
N GLY A 302 11.64 -17.57 -27.82
CA GLY A 302 12.14 -18.47 -26.80
C GLY A 302 13.64 -18.38 -26.60
N GLY A 303 14.17 -19.12 -25.62
CA GLY A 303 15.60 -19.24 -25.42
C GLY A 303 16.00 -19.52 -23.98
N ALA A 304 15.90 -18.54 -23.10
CA ALA A 304 16.28 -18.68 -21.71
C ALA A 304 15.49 -17.69 -20.82
N ILE A 305 15.36 -18.03 -19.56
CA ILE A 305 14.75 -17.14 -18.56
C ILE A 305 15.86 -16.36 -17.85
N TYR A 306 15.75 -15.05 -17.92
CA TYR A 306 16.63 -14.13 -17.23
C TYR A 306 15.87 -13.32 -16.20
N GLU A 307 16.57 -12.99 -15.13
CA GLU A 307 16.13 -12.09 -14.08
C GLU A 307 16.76 -10.70 -14.25
N LYS A 308 15.94 -9.66 -14.07
CA LYS A 308 16.36 -8.32 -13.68
C LYS A 308 15.74 -7.96 -12.35
N SER A 309 16.42 -7.19 -11.53
CA SER A 309 15.88 -6.78 -10.23
C SER A 309 16.13 -5.32 -9.95
N SER A 310 15.27 -4.74 -9.11
CA SER A 310 15.35 -3.33 -8.71
C SER A 310 14.94 -3.18 -7.24
N PRO A 311 15.54 -2.26 -6.46
CA PRO A 311 15.02 -1.90 -5.15
C PRO A 311 13.60 -1.31 -5.26
N LEU A 312 12.73 -1.63 -4.29
CA LEU A 312 11.38 -1.03 -4.17
C LEU A 312 11.43 0.48 -3.91
N SER A 313 12.46 0.93 -3.20
CA SER A 313 12.64 2.35 -2.82
C SER A 313 13.01 3.26 -3.99
N ASN A 314 13.69 2.71 -5.01
CA ASN A 314 14.09 3.46 -6.20
C ASN A 314 14.10 2.54 -7.42
N ILE A 315 12.97 2.47 -8.11
CA ILE A 315 12.77 1.54 -9.22
C ILE A 315 13.58 1.97 -10.43
N SER A 316 14.60 1.16 -10.74
CA SER A 316 15.47 1.34 -11.90
C SER A 316 16.01 -0.02 -12.35
N PHE A 317 15.86 -0.32 -13.61
CA PHE A 317 16.39 -1.54 -14.23
C PHE A 317 17.52 -1.19 -15.20
N THR A 318 18.62 -1.92 -15.09
CA THR A 318 19.75 -1.80 -16.03
C THR A 318 19.62 -2.83 -17.16
N THR A 319 20.51 -2.76 -18.14
CA THR A 319 20.61 -3.79 -19.18
C THR A 319 21.18 -5.11 -18.65
N THR A 320 21.82 -5.08 -17.48
CA THR A 320 22.36 -6.30 -16.84
C THR A 320 21.22 -7.22 -16.44
N LYS A 321 21.34 -8.49 -16.80
CA LYS A 321 20.39 -9.54 -16.48
C LYS A 321 21.13 -10.82 -16.08
N THR A 322 20.53 -11.59 -15.17
CA THR A 322 21.10 -12.84 -14.66
C THR A 322 20.33 -14.03 -15.24
N ALA A 323 21.04 -14.95 -15.88
CA ALA A 323 20.43 -16.18 -16.38
C ALA A 323 19.98 -17.08 -15.21
N ARG A 324 18.73 -17.56 -15.28
CA ARG A 324 18.14 -18.44 -14.26
C ARG A 324 17.79 -19.80 -14.79
N ILE A 325 17.18 -19.89 -15.97
CA ILE A 325 16.89 -21.15 -16.64
C ILE A 325 17.48 -21.05 -18.06
N VAL A 326 18.49 -21.86 -18.32
CA VAL A 326 19.13 -21.99 -19.62
C VAL A 326 19.28 -23.47 -19.95
N ASP A 327 18.69 -23.89 -21.05
CA ASP A 327 18.77 -25.27 -21.52
C ASP A 327 19.26 -25.34 -22.98
N ALA A 328 19.57 -26.53 -23.44
CA ALA A 328 19.86 -26.79 -24.85
C ALA A 328 18.63 -26.54 -25.74
N ASP A 329 17.45 -26.73 -25.20
CA ASP A 329 16.19 -26.43 -25.86
C ASP A 329 16.01 -24.91 -26.02
N GLN A 330 15.96 -24.45 -27.25
CA GLN A 330 15.82 -23.04 -27.59
C GLN A 330 14.39 -22.52 -27.44
N TYR A 331 13.45 -23.35 -27.07
CA TYR A 331 12.03 -23.00 -26.93
C TYR A 331 11.59 -22.86 -25.46
N VAL A 332 12.53 -22.82 -24.52
CA VAL A 332 12.23 -22.54 -23.11
C VAL A 332 11.60 -21.15 -23.00
N HIS A 333 10.37 -21.08 -22.52
CA HIS A 333 9.61 -19.83 -22.37
C HIS A 333 8.50 -19.97 -21.29
N ASN A 334 7.50 -19.08 -21.26
CA ASN A 334 6.37 -19.10 -20.34
C ASN A 334 6.79 -19.17 -18.87
N VAL A 335 7.63 -18.22 -18.46
CA VAL A 335 8.06 -18.17 -17.06
C VAL A 335 6.87 -17.89 -16.15
N THR A 336 6.78 -18.67 -15.06
CA THR A 336 5.76 -18.52 -14.03
C THR A 336 6.33 -18.69 -12.63
N SER A 337 5.61 -18.20 -11.61
CA SER A 337 5.90 -18.40 -10.20
C SER A 337 4.61 -18.30 -9.40
N THR A 338 4.65 -17.76 -8.18
CA THR A 338 3.50 -17.61 -7.30
C THR A 338 2.84 -16.23 -7.43
N LYS A 339 1.57 -16.13 -7.08
CA LYS A 339 0.90 -14.83 -6.83
C LYS A 339 1.33 -14.19 -5.52
N GLN A 340 1.79 -14.98 -4.56
CA GLN A 340 2.22 -14.51 -3.25
C GLN A 340 3.51 -13.71 -3.37
N ASN A 341 3.71 -12.76 -2.46
CA ASN A 341 5.00 -12.12 -2.27
C ASN A 341 5.98 -13.12 -1.66
N LEU A 342 7.24 -13.07 -2.08
CA LEU A 342 8.30 -13.95 -1.57
C LEU A 342 8.77 -13.47 -0.21
N ASN A 343 9.16 -14.41 0.64
CA ASN A 343 9.83 -14.15 1.92
C ASN A 343 9.07 -13.16 2.82
N SER A 344 7.74 -13.22 2.80
CA SER A 344 6.84 -12.38 3.59
C SER A 344 6.29 -13.17 4.77
N ALA A 345 6.64 -12.76 6.00
CA ALA A 345 6.10 -13.35 7.21
C ALA A 345 4.58 -13.09 7.35
N ALA A 346 4.13 -11.93 6.89
CA ALA A 346 2.72 -11.54 6.94
C ALA A 346 1.81 -12.37 6.01
N ARG A 347 2.40 -13.00 4.99
CA ARG A 347 1.69 -13.79 3.96
C ARG A 347 1.98 -15.30 4.01
N GLY A 348 2.56 -15.79 5.10
CA GLY A 348 2.87 -17.22 5.24
C GLY A 348 3.96 -17.72 4.30
N THR A 349 4.73 -16.83 3.67
CA THR A 349 5.84 -17.16 2.77
C THR A 349 7.21 -16.90 3.37
N ALA A 350 7.31 -16.71 4.70
CA ALA A 350 8.60 -16.55 5.36
C ALA A 350 9.57 -17.66 4.93
N SER A 351 10.76 -17.28 4.50
CA SER A 351 11.78 -18.21 4.00
C SER A 351 11.35 -19.06 2.80
N SER A 352 10.45 -18.55 1.94
CA SER A 352 10.07 -19.28 0.71
C SER A 352 11.25 -19.46 -0.25
N GLY A 353 12.26 -18.61 -0.15
CA GLY A 353 13.26 -18.50 -1.18
C GLY A 353 12.67 -17.98 -2.50
N LEU A 354 13.29 -18.33 -3.59
CA LEU A 354 12.87 -18.04 -4.95
C LEU A 354 12.68 -19.33 -5.74
N LEU A 355 11.49 -19.57 -6.27
CA LEU A 355 11.24 -20.62 -7.23
C LEU A 355 10.54 -20.04 -8.46
N VAL A 356 11.14 -20.23 -9.63
CA VAL A 356 10.52 -19.93 -10.93
C VAL A 356 10.49 -21.19 -11.79
N LEU A 357 9.48 -21.29 -12.62
CA LEU A 357 9.24 -22.40 -13.53
C LEU A 357 9.16 -21.86 -14.95
N ALA A 358 9.61 -22.62 -15.91
CA ALA A 358 9.38 -22.37 -17.34
C ALA A 358 9.01 -23.67 -18.04
N ASP A 359 8.36 -23.58 -19.16
CA ASP A 359 7.97 -24.74 -19.93
C ASP A 359 8.43 -24.70 -21.40
N VAL A 360 8.24 -25.80 -22.09
CA VAL A 360 8.23 -25.92 -23.53
C VAL A 360 6.94 -26.59 -23.94
N ASN A 361 5.99 -25.83 -24.45
CA ASN A 361 4.66 -26.30 -24.80
C ASN A 361 4.64 -27.57 -25.67
N ALA A 362 5.58 -27.65 -26.62
CA ALA A 362 5.64 -28.75 -27.57
C ALA A 362 6.03 -30.10 -26.94
N THR A 363 6.66 -30.10 -25.77
CA THR A 363 7.22 -31.30 -25.15
C THR A 363 6.62 -31.64 -23.78
N SER A 364 5.73 -30.77 -23.25
CA SER A 364 5.19 -30.88 -21.88
C SER A 364 6.29 -31.04 -20.82
N ARG A 365 7.41 -30.38 -21.02
CA ARG A 365 8.53 -30.36 -20.09
C ARG A 365 8.55 -29.08 -19.30
N TYR A 366 8.98 -29.20 -18.04
CA TYR A 366 9.14 -28.08 -17.12
C TYR A 366 10.57 -27.98 -16.66
N TRP A 367 11.13 -26.76 -16.71
CA TRP A 367 12.39 -26.39 -16.08
C TRP A 367 12.12 -25.51 -14.89
N HIS A 368 12.93 -25.60 -13.86
CA HIS A 368 12.82 -24.75 -12.70
C HIS A 368 14.18 -24.22 -12.27
N TYR A 369 14.15 -23.07 -11.64
CA TYR A 369 15.26 -22.52 -10.88
C TYR A 369 14.77 -22.31 -9.45
N TYR A 370 15.48 -22.93 -8.51
CA TYR A 370 15.20 -22.81 -7.09
C TYR A 370 16.42 -22.27 -6.35
N ASP A 371 16.23 -21.20 -5.56
CA ASP A 371 17.24 -20.63 -4.71
C ASP A 371 16.64 -20.39 -3.31
N PRO A 372 16.89 -21.30 -2.34
CA PRO A 372 16.41 -21.17 -0.97
C PRO A 372 17.10 -20.04 -0.20
N SER A 373 18.26 -19.55 -0.71
CA SER A 373 19.01 -18.48 -0.04
C SER A 373 18.44 -17.08 -0.30
N VAL A 374 17.60 -16.93 -1.31
CA VAL A 374 16.90 -15.68 -1.55
C VAL A 374 15.95 -15.39 -0.39
N GLY A 375 16.18 -14.28 0.31
CA GLY A 375 15.41 -13.91 1.51
C GLY A 375 15.85 -14.54 2.83
N SER A 376 16.66 -15.61 2.80
CA SER A 376 17.37 -16.08 3.97
C SER A 376 18.73 -15.37 4.02
N GLY A 377 18.88 -14.27 4.70
CA GLY A 377 20.10 -13.47 4.90
C GLY A 377 21.50 -14.04 4.55
N GLY A 378 21.64 -14.71 3.40
CA GLY A 378 22.90 -15.34 2.99
C GLY A 378 22.90 -15.74 1.52
N GLY A 379 23.43 -14.91 0.63
CA GLY A 379 23.77 -15.32 -0.73
C GLY A 379 23.92 -14.16 -1.70
N GLY A 380 25.12 -13.62 -1.89
CA GLY A 380 25.42 -12.54 -2.85
C GLY A 380 24.74 -11.21 -2.51
N GLY A 381 24.28 -11.08 -1.29
CA GLY A 381 23.60 -9.92 -0.75
C GLY A 381 24.57 -8.87 -0.28
N ASP A 382 24.03 -7.71 -0.04
CA ASP A 382 24.68 -6.58 0.62
C ASP A 382 25.46 -7.06 1.85
N THR A 383 26.77 -6.84 1.84
CA THR A 383 27.69 -7.06 2.96
C THR A 383 28.13 -5.74 3.58
N THR A 384 27.58 -4.63 3.08
CA THR A 384 27.89 -3.30 3.55
C THR A 384 27.14 -3.06 4.87
N ALA A 385 27.86 -2.74 5.92
CA ALA A 385 27.23 -2.38 7.18
C ALA A 385 26.56 -1.00 7.04
N PRO A 386 25.33 -0.83 7.53
CA PRO A 386 24.66 0.47 7.53
C PRO A 386 25.46 1.49 8.35
N THR A 387 25.36 2.75 7.96
CA THR A 387 25.94 3.88 8.72
C THR A 387 24.85 4.88 9.08
N VAL A 388 25.06 5.64 10.16
CA VAL A 388 24.18 6.79 10.48
C VAL A 388 24.74 8.02 9.80
N THR A 389 24.06 8.51 8.77
CA THR A 389 24.50 9.62 7.91
C THR A 389 24.14 10.99 8.47
N ALA A 390 23.04 11.08 9.23
CA ALA A 390 22.59 12.32 9.86
C ALA A 390 21.89 12.04 11.20
N THR A 391 21.94 13.02 12.11
CA THR A 391 21.19 13.01 13.36
C THR A 391 20.50 14.35 13.60
N SER A 392 19.31 14.30 14.17
CA SER A 392 18.63 15.50 14.68
C SER A 392 18.13 15.22 16.10
N PRO A 393 18.42 16.05 17.11
CA PRO A 393 19.33 17.21 17.04
C PRO A 393 20.74 16.82 16.59
N ALA A 394 21.47 17.76 15.95
CA ALA A 394 22.85 17.52 15.55
C ALA A 394 23.75 17.34 16.79
N ALA A 395 24.89 16.65 16.64
CA ALA A 395 25.84 16.42 17.72
C ALA A 395 26.38 17.74 18.26
N GLY A 396 26.34 17.90 19.59
CA GLY A 396 26.84 19.06 20.32
C GLY A 396 25.95 20.30 20.24
N VAL A 397 24.82 20.28 19.57
CA VAL A 397 23.92 21.44 19.46
C VAL A 397 23.31 21.79 20.83
N THR A 398 23.16 23.09 21.09
CA THR A 398 22.52 23.63 22.31
C THR A 398 21.24 24.39 21.94
N GLY A 399 20.40 24.67 22.94
CA GLY A 399 19.14 25.40 22.68
C GLY A 399 18.06 24.57 22.00
N VAL A 400 18.12 23.24 22.08
CA VAL A 400 17.12 22.33 21.50
C VAL A 400 15.80 22.48 22.23
N ALA A 401 14.69 22.52 21.50
CA ALA A 401 13.37 22.57 22.10
C ALA A 401 13.14 21.37 23.03
N VAL A 402 12.52 21.58 24.19
CA VAL A 402 12.21 20.50 25.14
C VAL A 402 11.23 19.44 24.57
N THR A 403 10.44 19.81 23.56
CA THR A 403 9.49 18.95 22.84
C THR A 403 10.12 18.20 21.66
N ALA A 404 11.45 18.31 21.45
CA ALA A 404 12.11 17.78 20.26
C ALA A 404 12.14 16.25 20.26
N ASN A 405 11.83 15.65 19.12
CA ASN A 405 12.14 14.26 18.81
C ASN A 405 13.63 14.11 18.47
N VAL A 406 14.15 12.90 18.67
CA VAL A 406 15.53 12.56 18.32
C VAL A 406 15.49 11.62 17.11
N THR A 407 16.20 11.96 16.02
CA THR A 407 16.22 11.12 14.82
C THR A 407 17.63 10.72 14.42
N GLY A 408 17.72 9.53 13.79
CA GLY A 408 18.91 9.07 13.09
C GLY A 408 18.55 8.62 11.69
N THR A 409 19.24 9.16 10.68
CA THR A 409 19.06 8.75 9.28
C THR A 409 20.15 7.77 8.90
N PHE A 410 19.78 6.66 8.29
CA PHE A 410 20.71 5.62 7.85
C PHE A 410 21.07 5.75 6.38
N SER A 411 22.23 5.19 6.01
CA SER A 411 22.71 5.13 4.62
C SER A 411 21.82 4.27 3.72
N GLU A 412 21.05 3.36 4.31
CA GLU A 412 20.30 2.32 3.62
C GLU A 412 19.08 1.87 4.43
N PRO A 413 18.17 1.09 3.82
CA PRO A 413 16.99 0.56 4.52
C PRO A 413 17.36 -0.37 5.66
N MET A 414 16.74 -0.15 6.83
CA MET A 414 16.94 -0.94 8.04
C MET A 414 15.83 -1.96 8.24
N ASN A 415 16.15 -3.05 8.92
CA ASN A 415 15.17 -3.99 9.44
C ASN A 415 14.43 -3.33 10.62
N ALA A 416 13.20 -2.91 10.38
CA ALA A 416 12.37 -2.18 11.36
C ALA A 416 12.24 -2.93 12.70
N ALA A 417 12.23 -4.27 12.70
CA ALA A 417 12.14 -5.08 13.93
C ALA A 417 13.37 -4.94 14.84
N THR A 418 14.50 -4.46 14.31
CA THR A 418 15.73 -4.23 15.09
C THR A 418 15.84 -2.79 15.60
N VAL A 419 15.01 -1.87 15.13
CA VAL A 419 14.99 -0.45 15.54
C VAL A 419 13.92 -0.27 16.61
N THR A 420 14.32 -0.43 17.86
CA THR A 420 13.43 -0.48 19.02
C THR A 420 13.90 0.45 20.13
N SER A 421 13.11 0.63 21.19
CA SER A 421 13.51 1.39 22.38
C SER A 421 14.68 0.76 23.15
N SER A 422 15.07 -0.47 22.86
CA SER A 422 16.27 -1.11 23.41
C SER A 422 17.53 -0.88 22.56
N THR A 423 17.38 -0.52 21.28
CA THR A 423 18.48 -0.28 20.34
C THR A 423 18.64 1.19 19.95
N PHE A 424 17.63 2.03 20.15
CA PHE A 424 17.73 3.48 20.06
C PHE A 424 17.28 4.08 21.39
N THR A 425 18.22 4.65 22.14
CA THR A 425 18.02 5.08 23.53
C THR A 425 18.42 6.54 23.73
N LEU A 426 17.80 7.18 24.72
CA LEU A 426 18.11 8.54 25.16
C LEU A 426 18.38 8.54 26.68
N LYS A 427 19.40 9.27 27.15
CA LYS A 427 19.73 9.39 28.57
C LYS A 427 20.04 10.85 28.96
N ALA A 428 19.63 11.22 30.16
CA ALA A 428 20.11 12.42 30.88
C ALA A 428 21.16 11.96 31.92
N GLY A 429 22.43 12.16 31.64
CA GLY A 429 23.50 11.54 32.45
C GLY A 429 23.39 10.02 32.41
N THR A 430 23.15 9.38 33.56
CA THR A 430 22.94 7.92 33.67
C THR A 430 21.48 7.51 33.58
N THR A 431 20.52 8.45 33.69
CA THR A 431 19.10 8.17 33.77
C THR A 431 18.51 7.99 32.36
N ALA A 432 17.86 6.85 32.11
CA ALA A 432 17.18 6.61 30.85
C ALA A 432 15.90 7.46 30.71
N VAL A 433 15.66 8.00 29.54
CA VAL A 433 14.43 8.72 29.17
C VAL A 433 13.49 7.71 28.50
N PRO A 434 12.30 7.46 29.05
CA PRO A 434 11.28 6.64 28.39
C PRO A 434 10.87 7.27 27.07
N ALA A 435 10.88 6.49 25.98
CA ALA A 435 10.56 6.99 24.65
C ALA A 435 9.96 5.89 23.78
N ALA A 436 9.09 6.28 22.86
CA ALA A 436 8.64 5.44 21.75
C ALA A 436 9.63 5.55 20.58
N VAL A 437 9.97 4.43 19.95
CA VAL A 437 10.84 4.39 18.78
C VAL A 437 10.09 3.84 17.58
N MET A 438 10.18 4.54 16.46
CA MET A 438 9.60 4.15 15.18
C MET A 438 10.65 4.26 14.09
N TYR A 439 10.53 3.41 13.07
CA TYR A 439 11.35 3.48 11.87
C TYR A 439 10.47 3.74 10.65
N SER A 440 10.89 4.66 9.79
CA SER A 440 10.28 4.94 8.49
C SER A 440 11.25 4.53 7.38
N SER A 441 10.82 3.65 6.49
CA SER A 441 11.58 3.29 5.29
C SER A 441 11.62 4.44 4.27
N THR A 442 10.68 5.40 4.35
CA THR A 442 10.77 6.63 3.59
C THR A 442 11.87 7.51 4.18
N GLY A 443 12.99 7.63 3.47
CA GLY A 443 14.17 8.39 3.91
C GLY A 443 15.05 7.68 4.93
N ASN A 444 14.80 6.40 5.28
CA ASN A 444 15.60 5.57 6.20
C ASN A 444 15.79 6.19 7.59
N VAL A 445 14.72 6.72 8.19
CA VAL A 445 14.80 7.49 9.43
C VAL A 445 14.24 6.72 10.62
N ALA A 446 15.05 6.56 11.67
CA ALA A 446 14.58 6.18 13.00
C ALA A 446 14.22 7.42 13.81
N THR A 447 13.07 7.43 14.45
CA THR A 447 12.60 8.52 15.33
C THR A 447 12.36 7.97 16.73
N LEU A 448 13.03 8.59 17.71
CA LEU A 448 12.81 8.40 19.13
C LEU A 448 11.98 9.59 19.63
N ASN A 449 10.76 9.31 20.10
CA ASN A 449 9.84 10.30 20.65
C ASN A 449 9.80 10.15 22.18
N PRO A 450 10.36 11.09 22.95
CA PRO A 450 10.29 11.05 24.41
C PRO A 450 8.85 11.04 24.91
N GLY A 451 8.56 10.24 25.95
CA GLY A 451 7.23 10.11 26.53
C GLY A 451 6.74 11.34 27.31
N ALA A 452 7.64 12.31 27.55
CA ALA A 452 7.36 13.61 28.15
C ALA A 452 8.39 14.62 27.65
N ASP A 453 8.10 15.90 27.81
CA ASP A 453 9.04 16.99 27.50
C ASP A 453 10.38 16.79 28.23
N LEU A 454 11.47 17.04 27.51
CA LEU A 454 12.82 16.96 28.04
C LEU A 454 13.06 18.09 29.07
N ALA A 455 13.82 17.81 30.11
CA ALA A 455 14.15 18.84 31.09
C ALA A 455 14.94 19.99 30.45
N PRO A 456 14.62 21.26 30.77
CA PRO A 456 15.34 22.43 30.24
C PRO A 456 16.79 22.45 30.68
N GLY A 457 17.68 23.06 29.87
CA GLY A 457 19.09 23.25 30.16
C GLY A 457 19.87 21.95 30.40
N THR A 458 19.34 20.83 29.98
CA THR A 458 19.85 19.49 30.27
C THR A 458 20.53 18.89 29.05
N THR A 459 21.72 18.32 29.27
CA THR A 459 22.45 17.60 28.22
C THR A 459 21.97 16.15 28.17
N TYR A 460 21.55 15.73 26.97
CA TYR A 460 21.10 14.39 26.66
C TYR A 460 22.12 13.68 25.81
N THR A 461 22.22 12.35 26.01
CA THR A 461 23.02 11.45 25.19
C THR A 461 22.07 10.50 24.48
N ALA A 462 22.06 10.56 23.16
CA ALA A 462 21.35 9.60 22.29
C ALA A 462 22.32 8.54 21.81
N THR A 463 21.87 7.28 21.76
CA THR A 463 22.67 6.15 21.29
C THR A 463 21.83 5.24 20.40
N ILE A 464 22.31 4.99 19.18
CA ILE A 464 21.85 3.90 18.31
C ILE A 464 22.89 2.78 18.43
N LYS A 465 22.46 1.62 18.92
CA LYS A 465 23.34 0.47 19.16
C LYS A 465 23.79 -0.19 17.87
N GLY A 466 25.08 -0.51 17.80
CA GLY A 466 25.71 -1.34 16.80
C GLY A 466 26.03 -2.76 17.30
N GLY A 467 26.82 -3.49 16.52
CA GLY A 467 27.21 -4.87 16.79
C GLY A 467 26.07 -5.88 16.67
N SER A 468 26.30 -7.12 17.06
CA SER A 468 25.36 -8.23 16.84
C SER A 468 24.00 -8.06 17.51
N GLY A 469 23.92 -7.30 18.62
CA GLY A 469 22.68 -6.96 19.34
C GLY A 469 22.09 -5.60 19.01
N GLY A 470 22.65 -4.89 18.03
CA GLY A 470 22.25 -3.56 17.60
C GLY A 470 21.24 -3.57 16.44
N VAL A 471 21.06 -2.36 15.85
CA VAL A 471 20.24 -2.20 14.66
C VAL A 471 20.91 -2.87 13.46
N LYS A 472 20.10 -3.46 12.58
CA LYS A 472 20.56 -4.14 11.38
C LYS A 472 19.84 -3.58 10.16
N ASP A 473 20.52 -3.62 9.01
CA ASP A 473 19.86 -3.40 7.72
C ASP A 473 18.90 -4.55 7.35
N VAL A 474 18.25 -4.43 6.20
CA VAL A 474 17.35 -5.48 5.69
C VAL A 474 18.11 -6.75 5.33
N ALA A 475 19.40 -6.67 4.98
CA ALA A 475 20.25 -7.81 4.66
C ALA A 475 20.76 -8.54 5.93
N GLY A 476 20.61 -7.95 7.11
CA GLY A 476 21.02 -8.51 8.40
C GLY A 476 22.40 -8.03 8.86
N ASN A 477 23.07 -7.12 8.13
CA ASN A 477 24.34 -6.55 8.56
C ASN A 477 24.11 -5.58 9.72
N PRO A 478 24.79 -5.71 10.84
CA PRO A 478 24.64 -4.77 11.95
C PRO A 478 25.34 -3.45 11.65
N LEU A 479 24.83 -2.35 12.21
CA LEU A 479 25.61 -1.13 12.37
C LEU A 479 26.93 -1.50 13.06
N ALA A 480 28.06 -1.12 12.49
CA ALA A 480 29.37 -1.65 12.88
C ALA A 480 29.72 -1.39 14.35
N SER A 481 29.33 -0.21 14.88
CA SER A 481 29.52 0.20 16.28
C SER A 481 28.41 1.15 16.70
N ASP A 482 28.27 1.35 18.01
CA ASP A 482 27.31 2.30 18.55
C ASP A 482 27.52 3.71 17.98
N ARG A 483 26.44 4.34 17.53
CA ARG A 483 26.44 5.76 17.20
C ARG A 483 25.89 6.54 18.38
N THR A 484 26.77 7.28 19.06
CA THR A 484 26.44 8.10 20.24
C THR A 484 26.69 9.57 19.93
N TRP A 485 25.76 10.44 20.34
CA TRP A 485 25.94 11.89 20.27
C TRP A 485 25.19 12.59 21.41
N THR A 486 25.55 13.82 21.68
CA THR A 486 24.93 14.64 22.73
C THR A 486 24.29 15.87 22.13
N PHE A 487 23.28 16.38 22.81
CA PHE A 487 22.72 17.72 22.58
C PHE A 487 22.22 18.28 23.90
N THR A 488 22.05 19.60 23.99
CA THR A 488 21.57 20.27 25.19
C THR A 488 20.28 21.03 24.89
N THR A 489 19.25 20.81 25.70
CA THR A 489 17.99 21.54 25.56
C THR A 489 18.14 23.02 25.92
N ALA A 490 17.22 23.84 25.42
CA ALA A 490 17.15 25.25 25.80
C ALA A 490 17.04 25.38 27.31
N ALA A 491 17.75 26.33 27.87
CA ALA A 491 17.61 26.66 29.28
C ALA A 491 16.16 27.06 29.59
N ALA A 492 15.70 26.75 30.80
CA ALA A 492 14.40 27.26 31.23
C ALA A 492 14.41 28.79 31.11
N ALA A 493 13.46 29.32 30.37
CA ALA A 493 13.32 30.76 30.27
C ALA A 493 13.02 31.30 31.68
N GLY A 494 13.84 32.16 32.21
CA GLY A 494 13.76 32.72 33.58
C GLY A 494 12.64 33.74 33.77
N GLY A 495 11.44 33.50 33.26
CA GLY A 495 10.28 34.35 33.40
C GLY A 495 9.20 33.72 34.26
N THR A 496 8.41 34.52 34.97
CA THR A 496 7.21 34.07 35.68
C THR A 496 6.12 33.70 34.66
N SER A 497 5.57 32.49 34.81
CA SER A 497 4.42 32.07 34.01
C SER A 497 3.15 32.76 34.49
N GLU A 498 2.33 33.18 33.54
CA GLU A 498 1.02 33.80 33.76
C GLU A 498 -0.06 32.97 33.07
N THR A 499 -1.13 32.64 33.74
CA THR A 499 -2.28 32.01 33.15
C THR A 499 -3.34 33.05 32.84
N VAL A 500 -3.76 33.12 31.59
CA VAL A 500 -4.78 34.05 31.09
C VAL A 500 -5.96 33.30 30.52
N THR A 501 -7.18 33.82 30.75
CA THR A 501 -8.40 33.29 30.18
C THR A 501 -8.97 34.31 29.20
N ILE A 502 -9.13 33.91 27.95
CA ILE A 502 -9.55 34.77 26.84
C ILE A 502 -10.92 34.32 26.37
N PRO A 503 -11.97 35.12 26.49
CA PRO A 503 -13.28 34.76 25.96
C PRO A 503 -13.28 34.80 24.42
N ALA A 504 -14.16 34.03 23.80
CA ALA A 504 -14.42 34.16 22.38
C ALA A 504 -14.92 35.58 22.04
N THR A 505 -14.33 36.18 21.03
CA THR A 505 -14.70 37.50 20.53
C THR A 505 -15.78 37.43 19.45
N ALA A 506 -15.86 36.33 18.74
CA ALA A 506 -16.89 35.99 17.78
C ALA A 506 -17.07 34.46 17.75
N ASP A 507 -18.29 34.02 17.55
CA ASP A 507 -18.58 32.62 17.26
C ASP A 507 -19.81 32.47 16.37
N SER A 508 -19.90 31.35 15.68
CA SER A 508 -21.05 30.97 14.87
C SER A 508 -20.92 29.51 14.50
N TYR A 509 -21.99 28.88 14.08
CA TYR A 509 -21.88 27.66 13.30
C TYR A 509 -22.47 27.86 11.92
N VAL A 510 -22.15 26.93 11.02
CA VAL A 510 -22.65 26.91 9.64
C VAL A 510 -23.20 25.53 9.35
N SER A 511 -24.30 25.43 8.57
CA SER A 511 -24.96 24.16 8.30
C SER A 511 -25.16 23.94 6.80
N SER A 512 -24.82 22.76 6.32
CA SER A 512 -25.07 22.35 4.92
C SER A 512 -26.56 22.21 4.61
N GLY A 513 -27.41 22.09 5.64
CA GLY A 513 -28.86 22.09 5.50
C GLY A 513 -29.47 23.47 5.28
N ALA A 514 -28.70 24.55 5.49
CA ALA A 514 -29.14 25.95 5.33
C ALA A 514 -27.95 26.82 4.92
N THR A 515 -27.50 26.68 3.67
CA THR A 515 -26.18 27.12 3.21
C THR A 515 -25.97 28.65 3.24
N THR A 516 -27.03 29.43 3.14
CA THR A 516 -26.99 30.90 3.16
C THR A 516 -27.38 31.52 4.50
N THR A 517 -27.76 30.67 5.49
CA THR A 517 -28.19 31.15 6.81
C THR A 517 -26.98 31.47 7.68
N ASN A 518 -27.03 32.64 8.35
CA ASN A 518 -26.05 33.01 9.37
C ASN A 518 -26.61 32.69 10.76
N TYR A 519 -25.79 32.08 11.60
CA TYR A 519 -26.14 31.65 12.96
C TYR A 519 -25.34 32.39 14.05
N GLY A 520 -24.72 33.53 13.75
CA GLY A 520 -23.89 34.31 14.67
C GLY A 520 -24.63 34.94 15.86
N THR A 521 -25.97 34.83 15.93
CA THR A 521 -26.75 35.26 17.11
C THR A 521 -27.38 34.10 17.88
N SER A 522 -27.05 32.89 17.48
CA SER A 522 -27.55 31.66 18.14
C SER A 522 -26.92 31.48 19.52
N THR A 523 -27.72 31.09 20.52
CA THR A 523 -27.19 30.69 21.83
C THR A 523 -26.55 29.31 21.85
N MET A 524 -26.61 28.56 20.74
CA MET A 524 -26.02 27.25 20.53
C MET A 524 -25.19 27.23 19.26
N LEU A 525 -24.15 26.39 19.27
CA LEU A 525 -23.23 26.13 18.17
C LEU A 525 -23.31 24.65 17.82
N GLY A 526 -23.69 24.33 16.59
CA GLY A 526 -23.83 22.97 16.09
C GLY A 526 -22.52 22.37 15.59
N VAL A 527 -22.31 21.10 15.86
CA VAL A 527 -21.22 20.26 15.30
C VAL A 527 -21.80 18.93 14.91
N ASP A 528 -21.91 18.63 13.61
CA ASP A 528 -22.51 17.41 13.09
C ASP A 528 -21.88 17.04 11.74
N SER A 529 -21.98 15.81 11.33
CA SER A 529 -21.61 15.35 10.00
C SER A 529 -22.82 15.22 9.05
N SER A 530 -24.05 15.20 9.55
CA SER A 530 -25.26 15.07 8.71
C SER A 530 -26.53 15.66 9.37
N PRO A 531 -26.96 16.88 8.99
CA PRO A 531 -26.31 17.79 8.04
C PRO A 531 -24.94 18.22 8.53
N LEU A 532 -24.01 18.48 7.61
CA LEU A 532 -22.69 18.93 8.05
C LEU A 532 -22.80 20.29 8.73
N GLU A 533 -22.47 20.31 10.01
CA GLU A 533 -22.41 21.51 10.85
C GLU A 533 -21.01 21.70 11.39
N VAL A 534 -20.50 22.91 11.24
CA VAL A 534 -19.15 23.28 11.68
C VAL A 534 -19.23 24.53 12.52
N THR A 535 -18.73 24.45 13.73
CA THR A 535 -18.60 25.59 14.64
C THR A 535 -17.32 26.37 14.37
N TYR A 536 -17.38 27.69 14.41
CA TYR A 536 -16.25 28.62 14.29
C TYR A 536 -16.15 29.48 15.55
N LEU A 537 -14.96 29.60 16.10
CA LEU A 537 -14.63 30.40 17.31
C LEU A 537 -13.49 31.34 16.99
N LYS A 538 -13.52 32.58 17.47
CA LYS A 538 -12.43 33.54 17.30
C LYS A 538 -12.00 34.12 18.64
N PHE A 539 -10.67 34.23 18.83
CA PHE A 539 -10.04 34.76 20.02
C PHE A 539 -9.04 35.87 19.66
N ASN A 540 -8.95 36.89 20.48
CA ASN A 540 -7.98 37.96 20.28
C ASN A 540 -6.72 37.73 21.12
N LEU A 541 -5.62 37.39 20.47
CA LEU A 541 -4.33 37.16 21.10
C LEU A 541 -3.31 38.33 20.91
N SER A 542 -3.75 39.48 20.41
CA SER A 542 -2.90 40.60 20.05
C SER A 542 -2.04 41.13 21.23
N ALA A 543 -2.54 41.02 22.46
CA ALA A 543 -1.81 41.44 23.68
C ALA A 543 -0.63 40.52 24.06
N TYR A 544 -0.48 39.37 23.41
CA TYR A 544 0.48 38.34 23.82
C TYR A 544 1.63 38.14 22.83
N ALA A 545 1.86 39.11 21.95
CA ALA A 545 3.00 39.12 21.03
C ALA A 545 4.33 39.00 21.80
N GLY A 546 5.23 38.14 21.30
CA GLY A 546 6.57 37.93 21.88
C GLY A 546 6.59 37.09 23.17
N ARG A 547 5.45 36.60 23.65
CA ARG A 547 5.37 35.66 24.77
C ARG A 547 5.69 34.25 24.32
N THR A 548 6.14 33.40 25.26
CA THR A 548 6.27 31.94 25.01
C THR A 548 5.04 31.23 25.53
N LEU A 549 4.40 30.46 24.68
CA LEU A 549 3.23 29.62 25.03
C LEU A 549 3.69 28.32 25.70
N GLU A 550 3.28 28.10 26.94
CA GLU A 550 3.59 26.89 27.73
C GLU A 550 2.44 25.88 27.70
N SER A 551 1.18 26.31 27.68
CA SER A 551 0.00 25.47 27.52
C SER A 551 -1.14 26.25 26.91
N ALA A 552 -2.04 25.52 26.24
CA ALA A 552 -3.30 26.05 25.70
C ALA A 552 -4.41 25.04 25.92
N THR A 553 -5.58 25.52 26.38
CA THR A 553 -6.77 24.70 26.63
C THR A 553 -8.00 25.45 26.13
N LEU A 554 -8.80 24.83 25.28
CA LEU A 554 -10.09 25.34 24.88
C LEU A 554 -11.14 24.82 25.88
N GLN A 555 -11.82 25.72 26.54
CA GLN A 555 -12.93 25.41 27.45
C GLN A 555 -14.26 25.59 26.70
N LEU A 556 -15.08 24.57 26.74
CA LEU A 556 -16.38 24.50 26.07
C LEU A 556 -17.41 23.96 27.07
N ARG A 557 -18.67 24.28 26.83
CA ARG A 557 -19.80 23.67 27.54
C ARG A 557 -20.79 23.13 26.53
N SER A 558 -21.15 21.84 26.66
CA SER A 558 -22.25 21.29 25.89
C SER A 558 -23.59 21.89 26.31
N ALA A 559 -24.50 22.05 25.34
CA ALA A 559 -25.85 22.59 25.55
C ALA A 559 -26.91 21.47 25.58
N GLY A 560 -27.87 21.51 24.67
CA GLY A 560 -29.06 20.64 24.65
C GLY A 560 -28.78 19.20 24.29
N SER A 561 -27.77 18.92 23.49
CA SER A 561 -27.32 17.57 23.10
C SER A 561 -25.86 17.34 23.47
N GLY A 562 -25.54 16.07 23.78
CA GLY A 562 -24.19 15.55 23.82
C GLY A 562 -23.97 14.65 22.63
N SER A 563 -22.73 14.21 22.38
CA SER A 563 -22.38 13.28 21.29
C SER A 563 -21.53 12.13 21.79
N THR A 564 -21.76 10.95 21.24
CA THR A 564 -20.91 9.76 21.46
C THR A 564 -19.68 9.75 20.55
N GLY A 565 -19.64 10.64 19.55
CA GLY A 565 -18.58 10.76 18.57
C GLY A 565 -17.39 11.60 19.03
N MET A 566 -16.36 11.63 18.19
CA MET A 566 -15.18 12.49 18.35
C MET A 566 -15.34 13.75 17.52
N GLN A 567 -15.01 14.91 18.12
CA GLN A 567 -14.96 16.19 17.44
C GLN A 567 -13.49 16.63 17.33
N ASN A 568 -13.12 17.21 16.18
CA ASN A 568 -11.77 17.72 15.96
C ASN A 568 -11.77 19.24 16.10
N VAL A 569 -10.83 19.75 16.89
CA VAL A 569 -10.52 21.19 16.95
C VAL A 569 -9.41 21.47 15.96
N LYS A 570 -9.65 22.34 15.01
CA LYS A 570 -8.73 22.66 13.90
C LYS A 570 -8.48 24.15 13.81
N LEU A 571 -7.32 24.52 13.27
CA LEU A 571 -7.07 25.90 12.87
C LEU A 571 -7.95 26.25 11.64
N VAL A 572 -8.36 27.51 11.58
CA VAL A 572 -9.05 28.06 10.40
C VAL A 572 -8.01 28.72 9.50
N ALA A 573 -8.09 28.49 8.21
CA ALA A 573 -7.08 28.93 7.25
C ALA A 573 -6.90 30.45 7.15
N VAL A 574 -7.95 31.23 7.47
CA VAL A 574 -7.92 32.70 7.47
C VAL A 574 -8.84 33.27 8.55
N ASP A 575 -8.43 34.37 9.20
CA ASP A 575 -9.18 35.05 10.28
C ASP A 575 -10.10 36.17 9.80
N SER A 576 -10.27 36.34 8.49
CA SER A 576 -11.06 37.46 7.91
C SER A 576 -12.57 37.30 8.03
N TRP A 577 -13.08 36.11 8.43
CA TRP A 577 -14.51 35.90 8.61
C TRP A 577 -15.07 36.77 9.73
N THR A 578 -16.35 37.13 9.64
CA THR A 578 -17.06 37.88 10.67
C THR A 578 -18.32 37.16 11.08
N GLU A 579 -18.63 37.24 12.36
CA GLU A 579 -19.78 36.56 12.95
C GLU A 579 -21.13 36.89 12.24
N PRO A 580 -21.45 38.16 11.90
CA PRO A 580 -22.72 38.46 11.23
C PRO A 580 -22.78 38.09 9.75
N ALA A 581 -21.67 37.65 9.15
CA ALA A 581 -21.59 37.37 7.72
C ALA A 581 -21.22 35.92 7.36
N ILE A 582 -20.70 35.11 8.30
CA ILE A 582 -20.32 33.73 8.00
C ILE A 582 -21.56 32.87 7.75
N THR A 583 -21.53 32.12 6.65
CA THR A 583 -22.53 31.13 6.24
C THR A 583 -21.82 29.88 5.74
N TYR A 584 -22.54 28.80 5.45
CA TYR A 584 -21.94 27.62 4.90
C TYR A 584 -21.27 27.87 3.54
N ASP A 585 -21.83 28.72 2.70
CA ASP A 585 -21.34 29.01 1.36
C ASP A 585 -20.04 29.84 1.36
N ASN A 586 -19.79 30.65 2.39
CA ASN A 586 -18.62 31.53 2.47
C ASN A 586 -17.66 31.19 3.61
N LYS A 587 -17.88 30.08 4.30
CA LYS A 587 -17.04 29.67 5.42
C LYS A 587 -15.58 29.47 5.01
N PRO A 588 -14.61 29.88 5.82
CA PRO A 588 -13.21 29.57 5.58
C PRO A 588 -12.94 28.07 5.78
N ALA A 589 -11.93 27.57 5.09
CA ALA A 589 -11.50 26.19 5.23
C ALA A 589 -10.87 25.93 6.60
N LEU A 590 -11.09 24.73 7.13
CA LEU A 590 -10.34 24.20 8.28
C LEU A 590 -9.02 23.63 7.79
N SER A 591 -7.98 23.74 8.63
CA SER A 591 -6.63 23.28 8.32
C SER A 591 -6.13 22.24 9.35
N THR A 592 -5.04 22.47 10.01
CA THR A 592 -4.39 21.51 10.93
C THR A 592 -5.22 21.25 12.18
N SER A 593 -5.37 19.99 12.56
CA SER A 593 -5.99 19.60 13.83
C SER A 593 -5.02 19.93 14.97
N VAL A 594 -5.56 20.64 15.99
CA VAL A 594 -4.80 21.06 17.18
C VAL A 594 -5.38 20.49 18.48
N GLY A 595 -6.49 19.78 18.43
CA GLY A 595 -7.08 19.14 19.60
C GLY A 595 -8.25 18.24 19.21
N THR A 596 -8.70 17.43 20.18
CA THR A 596 -9.87 16.56 20.02
C THR A 596 -10.74 16.60 21.28
N LEU A 597 -12.05 16.63 21.09
CA LEU A 597 -13.04 16.47 22.14
C LEU A 597 -13.72 15.10 21.95
N GLY A 598 -13.65 14.25 22.96
CA GLY A 598 -14.27 12.91 22.95
C GLY A 598 -15.78 12.96 23.20
N PRO A 599 -16.38 11.81 23.52
CA PRO A 599 -17.80 11.73 23.84
C PRO A 599 -18.21 12.74 24.91
N THR A 600 -19.36 13.38 24.70
CA THR A 600 -19.86 14.45 25.57
C THR A 600 -21.25 14.14 26.11
N ALA A 601 -21.51 14.52 27.37
CA ALA A 601 -22.83 14.55 27.96
C ALA A 601 -23.45 15.95 27.80
N THR A 602 -24.75 16.09 27.97
CA THR A 602 -25.47 17.36 27.95
C THR A 602 -25.08 18.26 29.13
N ASN A 603 -25.13 19.58 28.96
CA ASN A 603 -24.90 20.59 30.00
C ASN A 603 -23.60 20.42 30.81
N THR A 604 -22.54 19.89 30.18
CA THR A 604 -21.29 19.54 30.84
C THR A 604 -20.14 20.41 30.34
N ASN A 605 -19.23 20.81 31.24
CA ASN A 605 -18.03 21.57 30.91
C ASN A 605 -16.90 20.63 30.45
N TYR A 606 -16.19 21.02 29.41
CA TYR A 606 -15.06 20.30 28.84
C TYR A 606 -13.85 21.21 28.72
N SER A 607 -12.68 20.62 28.92
CA SER A 607 -11.37 21.24 28.73
C SER A 607 -10.60 20.44 27.69
N VAL A 608 -10.38 21.01 26.51
CA VAL A 608 -9.71 20.38 25.38
C VAL A 608 -8.28 20.91 25.34
N PRO A 609 -7.26 20.09 25.66
CA PRO A 609 -5.87 20.47 25.47
C PRO A 609 -5.58 20.72 24.00
N LEU A 610 -4.88 21.80 23.70
CA LEU A 610 -4.49 22.16 22.33
C LEU A 610 -2.98 22.00 22.12
N THR A 611 -2.60 21.58 20.92
CA THR A 611 -1.20 21.39 20.52
C THR A 611 -0.48 22.72 20.43
N ILE A 612 0.53 22.96 21.28
CA ILE A 612 1.26 24.21 21.40
C ILE A 612 1.93 24.61 20.08
N SER A 613 2.58 23.68 19.39
CA SER A 613 3.31 23.94 18.15
C SER A 613 2.42 24.49 17.02
N GLY A 614 1.12 24.16 17.04
CA GLY A 614 0.13 24.69 16.11
C GLY A 614 -0.32 26.13 16.44
N LEU A 615 -0.10 26.60 17.68
CA LEU A 615 -0.64 27.86 18.18
C LEU A 615 0.43 28.93 18.42
N THR A 616 1.71 28.56 18.46
CA THR A 616 2.81 29.51 18.77
C THR A 616 2.88 30.68 17.78
N GLY A 617 2.55 30.44 16.52
CA GLY A 617 2.50 31.48 15.48
C GLY A 617 1.31 32.44 15.59
N GLU A 618 0.31 32.12 16.42
CA GLU A 618 -0.93 32.91 16.56
C GLU A 618 -0.84 34.00 17.65
N LEU A 619 0.21 33.93 18.48
CA LEU A 619 0.40 34.95 19.50
C LEU A 619 0.73 36.33 18.88
N GLY A 620 -0.03 37.32 19.26
CA GLY A 620 0.07 38.68 18.72
C GLY A 620 -0.96 39.01 17.64
N GLN A 621 -1.86 38.09 17.27
CA GLN A 621 -2.86 38.30 16.24
C GLN A 621 -4.24 37.73 16.66
N GLN A 622 -5.16 37.59 15.73
CA GLN A 622 -6.41 36.85 15.92
C GLN A 622 -6.13 35.35 15.74
N LEU A 623 -6.81 34.54 16.53
CA LEU A 623 -6.83 33.07 16.36
C LEU A 623 -8.26 32.64 16.05
N SER A 624 -8.46 31.95 14.96
CA SER A 624 -9.73 31.27 14.68
C SER A 624 -9.59 29.76 14.77
N LEU A 625 -10.48 29.12 15.53
CA LEU A 625 -10.62 27.67 15.64
C LEU A 625 -11.94 27.23 15.01
N GLY A 626 -11.91 26.09 14.34
CA GLY A 626 -13.10 25.41 13.87
C GLY A 626 -13.26 24.07 14.57
N ILE A 627 -14.52 23.65 14.80
CA ILE A 627 -14.83 22.34 15.36
C ILE A 627 -15.71 21.58 14.37
N ASP A 628 -15.24 20.45 13.90
CA ASP A 628 -15.98 19.53 13.03
C ASP A 628 -16.09 18.12 13.64
N SER A 629 -17.00 17.30 13.10
CA SER A 629 -17.19 15.92 13.48
C SER A 629 -17.30 15.02 12.24
N SER A 630 -16.91 13.78 12.39
CA SER A 630 -17.24 12.70 11.45
C SER A 630 -18.46 11.88 11.89
N SER A 631 -19.01 12.16 13.09
CA SER A 631 -20.19 11.50 13.63
C SER A 631 -21.45 12.27 13.25
N SER A 632 -22.51 11.55 12.89
CA SER A 632 -23.85 12.09 12.71
C SER A 632 -24.69 12.14 14.01
N ASP A 633 -24.04 11.90 15.15
CA ASP A 633 -24.60 12.10 16.48
C ASP A 633 -24.20 13.51 16.92
N GLY A 634 -25.03 14.49 16.54
CA GLY A 634 -24.76 15.92 16.65
C GLY A 634 -24.48 16.40 18.06
N LEU A 635 -23.55 17.36 18.19
CA LEU A 635 -23.20 18.03 19.44
C LEU A 635 -23.66 19.49 19.39
N ASP A 636 -24.39 19.92 20.41
CA ASP A 636 -24.66 21.34 20.66
C ASP A 636 -23.69 21.87 21.72
N LEU A 637 -23.00 22.95 21.40
CA LEU A 637 -22.18 23.71 22.34
C LEU A 637 -22.84 25.04 22.65
N ASN A 638 -22.61 25.60 23.82
CA ASN A 638 -23.04 26.95 24.14
C ASN A 638 -22.17 27.97 23.40
N SER A 639 -22.79 28.97 22.83
CA SER A 639 -22.13 30.13 22.22
C SER A 639 -21.80 31.21 23.27
N LYS A 640 -21.17 32.30 22.83
CA LYS A 640 -20.96 33.47 23.70
C LYS A 640 -22.26 34.18 24.07
N GLU A 641 -23.33 34.03 23.26
CA GLU A 641 -24.68 34.52 23.53
C GLU A 641 -25.39 33.80 24.67
N ALA A 642 -24.94 32.57 25.02
CA ALA A 642 -25.47 31.82 26.15
C ALA A 642 -25.04 32.39 27.53
N GLY A 643 -24.23 33.43 27.54
CA GLY A 643 -23.75 34.09 28.74
C GLY A 643 -22.32 33.71 29.15
N SER A 644 -21.67 34.57 29.88
CA SER A 644 -20.21 34.49 30.15
C SER A 644 -19.74 33.24 30.91
N THR A 645 -20.62 32.55 31.60
CA THR A 645 -20.30 31.31 32.33
C THR A 645 -20.28 30.10 31.41
N ALA A 646 -21.04 30.12 30.32
CA ALA A 646 -21.19 29.01 29.40
C ALA A 646 -20.38 29.22 28.10
N ALA A 647 -20.00 30.45 27.80
CA ALA A 647 -19.30 30.87 26.59
C ALA A 647 -17.95 30.14 26.41
N PRO A 648 -17.54 29.85 25.16
CA PRO A 648 -16.22 29.31 24.85
C PRO A 648 -15.09 30.23 25.35
N LYS A 649 -14.03 29.63 25.91
CA LYS A 649 -12.87 30.35 26.44
C LYS A 649 -11.58 29.62 26.04
N LEU A 650 -10.56 30.40 25.76
CA LEU A 650 -9.20 29.92 25.58
C LEU A 650 -8.37 30.25 26.81
N VAL A 651 -7.82 29.24 27.44
CA VAL A 651 -6.93 29.38 28.60
C VAL A 651 -5.49 29.14 28.14
N LEU A 652 -4.64 30.11 28.28
CA LEU A 652 -3.24 30.04 27.93
C LEU A 652 -2.36 30.22 29.16
N THR A 653 -1.31 29.38 29.29
CA THR A 653 -0.21 29.64 30.18
C THR A 653 0.94 30.21 29.35
N LEU A 654 1.33 31.45 29.66
CA LEU A 654 2.29 32.24 28.91
C LEU A 654 3.46 32.62 29.80
N LYS A 655 4.65 32.62 29.25
CA LYS A 655 5.88 33.06 29.89
C LYS A 655 6.39 34.34 29.25
N LYS A 656 6.86 35.31 30.08
CA LYS A 656 7.49 36.56 29.60
C LYS A 656 8.89 36.31 29.05
#